data_65f62d648086a1f359be8ebc18e45b38
#
_entry.id   65f62d648086a1f359be8ebc18e45b38
#
_cell.length_a   1.000
_cell.length_b   1.000
_cell.length_c   1.000
_cell.angle_alpha   90.00
_cell.angle_beta   90.00
_cell.angle_gamma   90.00
#
_symmetry.space_group_name_H-M   'P 1'
#
loop_
_entity.id
_entity.type
_entity.pdbx_description
1 polymer ?
#
loop_
_entity_poly.entity_id
_entity_poly.type
_entity_poly.pdbx_seq_one_letter_code
_entity_poly.pdbx_strand_id
1 'polypeptide(L)'
;MDSRFMTIDNMKATSFKDATFEDWQEKAAASLKGKPIDSLYTNTYENITLKPLYTKEDLPSELAGELPGQLDYRRGIHSLGYQFEPWQIANRLFYSNVGELKEKLDNALSKGQTAIAFDVKQELFSDNRAFVSFISSYKNKYPLALDAGLLQTPLLAALAVAGKESGSAEGLSGFVAGDPIAEAGLLGGLPVGEDEFFMKWAKILEEAAQQLPEVKTILVNSAPYHNSGAHAVQELAIAVSTGAYLLQKLLDNGWELKKALSKIVFHFAIGSNFFMETAKLRAARLLWSKTAEAFGAQPEDCKMVISAETSKFTKTIFDPYVNMLRVGNEAIAAVLGGIQYLHSGSFDEPAGTVNPFSERVARNTQLVLKSEAHLEKVADPAGGSWYVESLTKELAEKAWEVFLDMDRRGGIYETLKSGWLQEQIAQTAVVREQDIAARKKSMVGTNVYANLSDDFSKPAVQEIKSHYMSDSLDATISKISSDSSLLESFKEVEPSFAPLKLKRLAEPYEELRFRARKLQEEGLVTKVGLICLGELKKHKARADFISGFLSAGGILAERSGEVDSISAAIDFINSSEAKQFVICGDQSAYNSFGPNLAQEITNEHDVRLYLAGIPDEKQSEWKTAGIQEFLHMRSNALQTLSSMLQEMEVDTNAKA
;
A
#
# COMPACT_ATOMS: atom_id res chain seq x y z
N MET A 1 57.62 -3.08 14.55
CA MET A 1 56.25 -3.34 14.05
C MET A 1 55.75 -4.64 14.64
N ASP A 2 55.11 -4.57 15.78
CA ASP A 2 54.66 -5.73 16.52
C ASP A 2 53.23 -6.05 16.10
N SER A 3 53.12 -6.91 15.09
CA SER A 3 51.81 -7.44 14.66
C SER A 3 51.39 -8.50 15.65
N ARG A 4 50.71 -8.12 16.71
CA ARG A 4 50.04 -9.05 17.61
C ARG A 4 48.85 -9.67 16.83
N PHE A 5 49.12 -10.76 16.15
CA PHE A 5 48.04 -11.63 15.70
C PHE A 5 47.31 -12.12 16.94
N MET A 6 46.08 -11.66 17.18
CA MET A 6 45.20 -12.28 18.16
C MET A 6 45.01 -13.75 17.75
N THR A 7 45.58 -14.67 18.54
CA THR A 7 45.27 -16.08 18.32
C THR A 7 43.83 -16.38 18.72
N ILE A 8 43.24 -17.41 18.14
CA ILE A 8 41.86 -17.83 18.47
C ILE A 8 41.70 -18.05 19.98
N ASP A 9 42.75 -18.56 20.65
CA ASP A 9 42.74 -18.77 22.09
C ASP A 9 42.77 -17.46 22.88
N ASN A 10 43.47 -16.42 22.42
CA ASN A 10 43.42 -15.09 23.01
C ASN A 10 42.06 -14.45 22.82
N MET A 11 41.40 -14.65 21.65
CA MET A 11 40.05 -14.19 21.42
C MET A 11 39.03 -14.86 22.34
N LYS A 12 39.17 -16.19 22.56
CA LYS A 12 38.32 -16.94 23.50
C LYS A 12 38.54 -16.54 24.96
N ALA A 13 39.74 -16.14 25.33
CA ALA A 13 40.09 -15.72 26.67
C ALA A 13 39.75 -14.24 26.94
N THR A 14 39.37 -13.47 25.91
CA THR A 14 39.00 -12.06 26.08
C THR A 14 37.65 -11.97 26.76
N SER A 15 37.61 -11.44 27.98
CA SER A 15 36.38 -11.10 28.67
C SER A 15 35.98 -9.70 28.30
N PHE A 16 34.73 -9.52 27.87
CA PHE A 16 34.14 -8.22 27.65
C PHE A 16 33.33 -7.84 28.89
N LYS A 17 33.36 -6.56 29.26
CA LYS A 17 32.45 -6.02 30.28
C LYS A 17 31.02 -6.18 29.80
N ASP A 18 30.15 -6.65 30.66
CA ASP A 18 28.72 -6.68 30.38
C ASP A 18 28.25 -5.23 30.16
N ALA A 19 27.64 -4.98 28.97
CA ALA A 19 27.08 -3.69 28.64
C ALA A 19 25.60 -3.65 29.08
N THR A 20 25.23 -2.60 29.81
CA THR A 20 23.88 -2.36 30.24
C THR A 20 23.15 -1.43 29.27
N PHE A 21 21.84 -1.30 29.43
CA PHE A 21 21.04 -0.33 28.67
C PHE A 21 21.49 1.11 28.96
N GLU A 22 21.89 1.39 30.21
CA GLU A 22 22.43 2.70 30.64
C GLU A 22 23.78 3.01 29.96
N ASP A 23 24.68 2.02 29.83
CA ASP A 23 25.94 2.18 29.10
C ASP A 23 25.67 2.55 27.62
N TRP A 24 24.64 1.94 27.01
CA TRP A 24 24.22 2.28 25.64
C TRP A 24 23.62 3.69 25.58
N GLN A 25 22.75 4.08 26.54
CA GLN A 25 22.15 5.42 26.60
C GLN A 25 23.22 6.51 26.71
N GLU A 26 24.23 6.31 27.55
CA GLU A 26 25.34 7.25 27.72
C GLU A 26 26.10 7.45 26.38
N LYS A 27 26.42 6.36 25.67
CA LYS A 27 27.09 6.41 24.37
C LYS A 27 26.23 7.07 23.29
N ALA A 28 24.95 6.76 23.25
CA ALA A 28 23.99 7.35 22.33
C ALA A 28 23.88 8.86 22.58
N ALA A 29 23.70 9.29 23.84
CA ALA A 29 23.61 10.69 24.22
C ALA A 29 24.87 11.47 23.84
N ALA A 30 26.06 10.91 24.07
CA ALA A 30 27.34 11.52 23.66
C ALA A 30 27.43 11.73 22.14
N SER A 31 26.85 10.83 21.35
CA SER A 31 26.81 10.91 19.88
C SER A 31 25.83 11.94 19.33
N LEU A 32 24.83 12.34 20.12
CA LEU A 32 23.75 13.25 19.69
C LEU A 32 24.14 14.75 19.75
N LYS A 33 25.37 15.07 20.15
CA LYS A 33 25.88 16.46 20.20
C LYS A 33 24.93 17.42 20.94
N GLY A 34 24.38 16.99 22.08
CA GLY A 34 23.51 17.80 22.95
C GLY A 34 22.01 17.70 22.66
N LYS A 35 21.57 16.91 21.68
CA LYS A 35 20.15 16.60 21.53
C LYS A 35 19.73 15.56 22.58
N PRO A 36 18.49 15.63 23.11
CA PRO A 36 18.00 14.64 24.05
C PRO A 36 17.84 13.27 23.39
N ILE A 37 18.03 12.20 24.14
CA ILE A 37 17.87 10.82 23.64
C ILE A 37 16.46 10.53 23.15
N ASP A 38 15.46 11.24 23.69
CA ASP A 38 14.06 11.13 23.27
C ASP A 38 13.85 11.53 21.79
N SER A 39 14.81 12.28 21.21
CA SER A 39 14.79 12.58 19.77
C SER A 39 14.99 11.37 18.86
N LEU A 40 15.40 10.23 19.40
CA LEU A 40 15.55 8.95 18.69
C LEU A 40 14.25 8.12 18.66
N TYR A 41 13.28 8.43 19.51
CA TYR A 41 11.99 7.75 19.50
C TYR A 41 11.18 8.19 18.28
N THR A 42 10.43 7.26 17.69
CA THR A 42 9.62 7.52 16.50
C THR A 42 8.16 7.20 16.77
N ASN A 43 7.30 8.21 16.67
CA ASN A 43 5.85 8.02 16.72
C ASN A 43 5.33 7.56 15.36
N THR A 44 4.50 6.53 15.36
CA THR A 44 3.85 5.98 14.16
C THR A 44 2.40 6.47 14.03
N TYR A 45 1.79 6.23 12.88
CA TYR A 45 0.36 6.53 12.66
C TYR A 45 -0.55 5.63 13.52
N GLU A 46 -0.05 4.50 13.96
CA GLU A 46 -0.71 3.54 14.86
C GLU A 46 -0.74 4.00 16.32
N ASN A 47 -0.22 5.20 16.63
CA ASN A 47 0.02 5.69 17.99
C ASN A 47 0.94 4.75 18.81
N ILE A 48 1.87 4.08 18.14
CA ILE A 48 2.95 3.30 18.74
C ILE A 48 4.22 4.13 18.72
N THR A 49 4.90 4.22 19.87
CA THR A 49 6.20 4.89 19.98
C THR A 49 7.32 3.87 19.85
N LEU A 50 7.98 3.85 18.70
CA LEU A 50 9.11 2.96 18.47
C LEU A 50 10.33 3.43 19.25
N LYS A 51 10.96 2.51 20.01
CA LYS A 51 12.23 2.74 20.71
C LYS A 51 13.39 2.63 19.74
N PRO A 52 14.49 3.36 19.98
CA PRO A 52 15.70 3.23 19.17
C PRO A 52 16.45 1.89 19.37
N LEU A 53 16.23 1.21 20.49
CA LEU A 53 16.78 -0.10 20.83
C LEU A 53 15.74 -0.90 21.60
N TYR A 54 15.61 -2.18 21.25
CA TYR A 54 14.82 -3.17 21.97
C TYR A 54 15.76 -4.21 22.59
N THR A 55 15.46 -4.65 23.80
CA THR A 55 16.25 -5.60 24.58
C THR A 55 15.38 -6.79 24.99
N LYS A 56 15.98 -7.76 25.67
CA LYS A 56 15.25 -8.91 26.22
C LYS A 56 14.15 -8.49 27.22
N GLU A 57 14.33 -7.34 27.87
CA GLU A 57 13.35 -6.80 28.84
C GLU A 57 12.06 -6.31 28.14
N ASP A 58 12.15 -5.99 26.85
CA ASP A 58 10.99 -5.60 26.04
C ASP A 58 10.19 -6.82 25.55
N LEU A 59 10.73 -8.03 25.71
CA LEU A 59 10.04 -9.25 25.31
C LEU A 59 8.89 -9.54 26.28
N PRO A 60 7.65 -9.58 25.82
CA PRO A 60 6.50 -9.94 26.65
C PRO A 60 6.69 -11.34 27.24
N SER A 61 6.57 -11.48 28.57
CA SER A 61 6.78 -12.75 29.28
C SER A 61 5.87 -13.88 28.80
N GLU A 62 4.64 -13.51 28.38
CA GLU A 62 3.65 -14.45 27.85
C GLU A 62 4.03 -15.00 26.46
N LEU A 63 4.98 -14.34 25.79
CA LEU A 63 5.42 -14.69 24.44
C LEU A 63 6.71 -15.51 24.41
N ALA A 64 7.34 -15.69 25.57
CA ALA A 64 8.59 -16.45 25.69
C ALA A 64 8.32 -17.96 25.57
N GLY A 65 8.89 -18.59 24.53
CA GLY A 65 8.90 -20.03 24.38
C GLY A 65 7.87 -20.64 23.43
N GLU A 66 6.95 -19.88 22.84
CA GLU A 66 6.04 -20.39 21.83
C GLU A 66 6.76 -20.72 20.52
N LEU A 67 6.30 -21.80 19.87
CA LEU A 67 6.87 -22.32 18.64
C LEU A 67 5.87 -22.18 17.46
N PRO A 68 6.36 -22.17 16.20
CA PRO A 68 5.49 -22.21 15.05
C PRO A 68 4.50 -23.38 15.09
N GLY A 69 3.27 -23.16 14.64
CA GLY A 69 2.20 -24.18 14.61
C GLY A 69 1.49 -24.39 15.94
N GLN A 70 1.86 -23.69 17.00
CA GLN A 70 1.14 -23.70 18.28
C GLN A 70 0.04 -22.63 18.30
N LEU A 71 -0.97 -22.81 19.14
CA LEU A 71 -2.03 -21.83 19.41
C LEU A 71 -1.34 -20.59 19.98
N ASP A 72 -1.71 -19.52 19.62
CA ASP A 72 -2.37 -18.52 18.89
C ASP A 72 -1.90 -18.34 17.42
N TYR A 73 -1.05 -19.19 16.94
CA TYR A 73 -0.55 -19.22 15.57
C TYR A 73 0.18 -17.94 15.09
N ARG A 74 0.51 -17.00 15.96
CA ARG A 74 1.24 -15.76 15.57
C ARG A 74 2.54 -16.05 14.86
N ARG A 75 3.21 -17.19 15.18
CA ARG A 75 4.46 -17.63 14.57
C ARG A 75 4.28 -18.50 13.32
N GLY A 76 3.05 -18.65 12.82
CA GLY A 76 2.69 -19.43 11.65
C GLY A 76 1.75 -20.59 11.96
N ILE A 77 0.94 -20.99 10.99
CA ILE A 77 -0.09 -22.02 11.13
C ILE A 77 0.44 -23.46 11.02
N HIS A 78 1.72 -23.63 10.63
CA HIS A 78 2.42 -24.91 10.50
C HIS A 78 3.74 -24.88 11.25
N SER A 79 4.05 -25.98 11.94
CA SER A 79 5.30 -26.09 12.75
C SER A 79 6.59 -25.99 11.91
N LEU A 80 6.57 -26.46 10.68
CA LEU A 80 7.68 -26.39 9.74
C LEU A 80 7.60 -25.19 8.79
N GLY A 81 6.61 -24.28 8.97
CA GLY A 81 6.41 -23.13 8.11
C GLY A 81 6.33 -23.53 6.62
N TYR A 82 7.05 -22.83 5.77
CA TYR A 82 7.07 -23.07 4.32
C TYR A 82 7.78 -24.36 3.88
N GLN A 83 8.52 -25.03 4.76
CA GLN A 83 9.05 -26.36 4.46
C GLN A 83 7.94 -27.42 4.42
N PHE A 84 6.83 -27.19 5.14
CA PHE A 84 5.64 -28.02 5.06
C PHE A 84 4.76 -27.65 3.86
N GLU A 85 4.42 -26.37 3.74
CA GLU A 85 3.57 -25.84 2.67
C GLU A 85 4.13 -24.49 2.19
N PRO A 86 4.83 -24.48 1.03
CA PRO A 86 5.35 -23.25 0.45
C PRO A 86 4.22 -22.29 0.08
N TRP A 87 4.47 -20.97 0.25
CA TRP A 87 3.49 -19.99 -0.22
C TRP A 87 3.26 -20.10 -1.73
N GLN A 88 2.03 -19.81 -2.13
CA GLN A 88 1.62 -19.83 -3.52
C GLN A 88 1.94 -18.48 -4.19
N ILE A 89 2.59 -18.53 -5.34
CA ILE A 89 2.80 -17.39 -6.23
C ILE A 89 1.49 -17.20 -7.00
N ALA A 90 0.69 -16.22 -6.56
CA ALA A 90 -0.67 -15.97 -7.02
C ALA A 90 -0.79 -14.60 -7.69
N ASN A 91 0.08 -14.31 -8.68
CA ASN A 91 0.04 -13.03 -9.37
C ASN A 91 -1.22 -12.93 -10.23
N ARG A 92 -2.01 -11.89 -9.96
CA ARG A 92 -3.26 -11.59 -10.67
C ARG A 92 -2.97 -11.19 -12.11
N LEU A 93 -3.59 -11.87 -13.05
CA LEU A 93 -3.47 -11.59 -14.48
C LEU A 93 -4.61 -10.69 -14.95
N PHE A 94 -4.27 -9.68 -15.75
CA PHE A 94 -5.20 -8.80 -16.43
C PHE A 94 -5.34 -9.24 -17.89
N TYR A 95 -6.55 -9.23 -18.43
CA TYR A 95 -6.89 -9.78 -19.75
C TYR A 95 -8.11 -9.07 -20.33
N SER A 96 -8.31 -9.20 -21.65
CA SER A 96 -9.46 -8.64 -22.36
C SER A 96 -10.54 -9.69 -22.68
N ASN A 97 -10.14 -10.99 -22.80
CA ASN A 97 -11.03 -12.11 -23.09
C ASN A 97 -10.47 -13.43 -22.58
N VAL A 98 -11.29 -14.48 -22.55
CA VAL A 98 -10.93 -15.81 -22.02
C VAL A 98 -9.76 -16.46 -22.79
N GLY A 99 -9.65 -16.21 -24.10
CA GLY A 99 -8.54 -16.73 -24.91
C GLY A 99 -7.19 -16.14 -24.49
N GLU A 100 -7.12 -14.82 -24.33
CA GLU A 100 -5.94 -14.14 -23.80
C GLU A 100 -5.62 -14.57 -22.37
N LEU A 101 -6.65 -14.71 -21.53
CA LEU A 101 -6.48 -15.21 -20.15
C LEU A 101 -5.81 -16.58 -20.15
N LYS A 102 -6.28 -17.50 -21.02
CA LYS A 102 -5.69 -18.83 -21.12
C LYS A 102 -4.22 -18.78 -21.53
N GLU A 103 -3.88 -18.01 -22.55
CA GLU A 103 -2.50 -17.86 -23.01
C GLU A 103 -1.59 -17.29 -21.91
N LYS A 104 -2.01 -16.21 -21.26
CA LYS A 104 -1.28 -15.58 -20.15
C LYS A 104 -1.11 -16.55 -18.97
N LEU A 105 -2.14 -17.28 -18.61
CA LEU A 105 -2.09 -18.22 -17.49
C LEU A 105 -1.17 -19.40 -17.79
N ASP A 106 -1.26 -20.02 -18.98
CA ASP A 106 -0.35 -21.08 -19.42
C ASP A 106 1.11 -20.62 -19.38
N ASN A 107 1.38 -19.39 -19.86
CA ASN A 107 2.70 -18.80 -19.80
C ASN A 107 3.17 -18.54 -18.36
N ALA A 108 2.31 -18.02 -17.49
CA ALA A 108 2.65 -17.72 -16.10
C ALA A 108 2.96 -19.01 -15.31
N LEU A 109 2.10 -20.04 -15.45
CA LEU A 109 2.26 -21.34 -14.77
C LEU A 109 3.51 -22.07 -15.25
N SER A 110 3.79 -22.07 -16.57
CA SER A 110 5.01 -22.70 -17.12
C SER A 110 6.30 -22.00 -16.66
N LYS A 111 6.19 -20.76 -16.15
CA LYS A 111 7.32 -19.93 -15.68
C LYS A 111 7.32 -19.71 -14.16
N GLY A 112 6.67 -20.59 -13.41
CA GLY A 112 6.81 -20.67 -11.95
C GLY A 112 5.73 -20.02 -11.13
N GLN A 113 4.64 -19.50 -11.70
CA GLN A 113 3.42 -19.22 -10.95
C GLN A 113 2.83 -20.54 -10.44
N THR A 114 2.32 -20.57 -9.20
CA THR A 114 1.89 -21.83 -8.57
C THR A 114 0.40 -21.85 -8.22
N ALA A 115 -0.33 -20.75 -8.44
CA ALA A 115 -1.77 -20.66 -8.26
C ALA A 115 -2.44 -19.99 -9.46
N ILE A 116 -3.70 -20.33 -9.70
CA ILE A 116 -4.54 -19.68 -10.71
C ILE A 116 -5.08 -18.39 -10.09
N ALA A 117 -4.63 -17.25 -10.58
CA ALA A 117 -5.06 -15.94 -10.14
C ALA A 117 -5.26 -15.00 -11.32
N PHE A 118 -6.42 -14.38 -11.41
CA PHE A 118 -6.76 -13.41 -12.44
C PHE A 118 -7.82 -12.44 -11.91
N ASP A 119 -7.97 -11.30 -12.60
CA ASP A 119 -8.99 -10.31 -12.29
C ASP A 119 -10.37 -10.86 -12.68
N VAL A 120 -11.29 -10.97 -11.71
CA VAL A 120 -12.62 -11.51 -11.94
C VAL A 120 -13.55 -10.42 -12.47
N LYS A 121 -14.01 -10.59 -13.71
CA LYS A 121 -14.83 -9.61 -14.44
C LYS A 121 -16.10 -10.24 -14.97
N GLN A 122 -17.15 -9.42 -15.14
CA GLN A 122 -18.42 -9.89 -15.70
C GLN A 122 -18.29 -10.43 -17.13
N GLU A 123 -17.32 -9.95 -17.90
CA GLU A 123 -17.05 -10.39 -19.28
C GLU A 123 -16.66 -11.87 -19.37
N LEU A 124 -16.19 -12.49 -18.28
CA LEU A 124 -15.97 -13.95 -18.20
C LEU A 124 -17.23 -14.75 -18.52
N PHE A 125 -18.38 -14.18 -18.20
CA PHE A 125 -19.68 -14.82 -18.35
C PHE A 125 -20.41 -14.43 -19.65
N SER A 126 -19.69 -13.81 -20.61
CA SER A 126 -20.18 -13.56 -21.97
C SER A 126 -20.22 -14.84 -22.83
N ASP A 127 -19.33 -15.80 -22.52
CA ASP A 127 -19.30 -17.15 -23.11
C ASP A 127 -19.05 -18.17 -21.99
N ASN A 128 -20.13 -18.69 -21.44
CA ASN A 128 -20.10 -19.62 -20.32
C ASN A 128 -19.35 -20.92 -20.67
N ARG A 129 -19.49 -21.43 -21.90
CA ARG A 129 -18.84 -22.67 -22.32
C ARG A 129 -17.34 -22.51 -22.44
N ALA A 130 -16.89 -21.42 -23.05
CA ALA A 130 -15.48 -21.12 -23.14
C ALA A 130 -14.84 -21.00 -21.75
N PHE A 131 -15.51 -20.32 -20.82
CA PHE A 131 -15.02 -20.18 -19.45
C PHE A 131 -15.00 -21.51 -18.67
N VAL A 132 -16.06 -22.32 -18.74
CA VAL A 132 -16.10 -23.65 -18.11
C VAL A 132 -15.01 -24.56 -18.68
N SER A 133 -14.82 -24.58 -20.01
CA SER A 133 -13.76 -25.35 -20.66
C SER A 133 -12.36 -24.87 -20.23
N PHE A 134 -12.16 -23.55 -20.11
CA PHE A 134 -10.93 -22.97 -19.63
C PHE A 134 -10.60 -23.47 -18.22
N ILE A 135 -11.51 -23.34 -17.25
CA ILE A 135 -11.28 -23.79 -15.88
C ILE A 135 -11.05 -25.31 -15.79
N SER A 136 -11.82 -26.09 -16.54
CA SER A 136 -11.69 -27.57 -16.59
C SER A 136 -10.28 -28.02 -16.97
N SER A 137 -9.56 -27.25 -17.80
CA SER A 137 -8.21 -27.58 -18.27
C SER A 137 -7.14 -27.52 -17.17
N TYR A 138 -7.40 -26.84 -16.05
CA TYR A 138 -6.47 -26.66 -14.92
C TYR A 138 -6.85 -27.46 -13.66
N LYS A 139 -7.95 -28.17 -13.69
CA LYS A 139 -8.40 -29.01 -12.58
C LYS A 139 -7.29 -29.97 -12.12
N ASN A 140 -7.17 -30.17 -10.81
CA ASN A 140 -6.18 -31.05 -10.16
C ASN A 140 -4.70 -30.65 -10.37
N LYS A 141 -4.42 -29.46 -10.89
CA LYS A 141 -3.05 -29.06 -11.18
C LYS A 141 -2.56 -27.92 -10.29
N TYR A 142 -3.43 -26.96 -10.03
CA TYR A 142 -3.07 -25.72 -9.32
C TYR A 142 -4.22 -25.27 -8.43
N PRO A 143 -3.94 -24.74 -7.23
CA PRO A 143 -4.97 -24.13 -6.39
C PRO A 143 -5.46 -22.82 -7.02
N LEU A 144 -6.70 -22.47 -6.75
CA LEU A 144 -7.32 -21.20 -7.11
C LEU A 144 -6.97 -20.14 -6.06
N ALA A 145 -6.80 -18.89 -6.50
CA ALA A 145 -6.59 -17.74 -5.64
C ALA A 145 -7.35 -16.52 -6.23
N LEU A 146 -8.68 -16.56 -6.10
CA LEU A 146 -9.59 -15.64 -6.78
C LEU A 146 -10.42 -14.84 -5.76
N ASP A 147 -10.19 -13.54 -5.70
CA ASP A 147 -11.13 -12.59 -5.12
C ASP A 147 -12.24 -12.35 -6.16
N ALA A 148 -13.41 -12.84 -5.84
CA ALA A 148 -14.55 -12.82 -6.74
C ALA A 148 -15.54 -11.69 -6.45
N GLY A 149 -15.36 -10.98 -5.33
CA GLY A 149 -16.27 -9.92 -4.89
C GLY A 149 -17.74 -10.35 -5.00
N LEU A 150 -18.57 -9.49 -5.54
CA LEU A 150 -19.99 -9.76 -5.81
C LEU A 150 -20.25 -10.61 -7.07
N LEU A 151 -19.21 -11.06 -7.78
CA LEU A 151 -19.28 -12.01 -8.88
C LEU A 151 -19.06 -13.46 -8.42
N GLN A 152 -19.03 -13.70 -7.13
CA GLN A 152 -18.75 -14.99 -6.54
C GLN A 152 -19.72 -16.08 -6.98
N THR A 153 -21.02 -15.81 -6.98
CA THR A 153 -22.06 -16.81 -7.31
C THR A 153 -21.89 -17.38 -8.73
N PRO A 154 -21.78 -16.58 -9.80
CA PRO A 154 -21.58 -17.11 -11.15
C PRO A 154 -20.24 -17.83 -11.29
N LEU A 155 -19.19 -17.40 -10.58
CA LEU A 155 -17.90 -18.07 -10.62
C LEU A 155 -17.94 -19.44 -9.96
N LEU A 156 -18.57 -19.56 -8.78
CA LEU A 156 -18.77 -20.85 -8.09
C LEU A 156 -19.64 -21.81 -8.94
N ALA A 157 -20.67 -21.28 -9.59
CA ALA A 157 -21.52 -22.08 -10.48
C ALA A 157 -20.75 -22.62 -11.69
N ALA A 158 -19.90 -21.80 -12.32
CA ALA A 158 -19.07 -22.25 -13.43
C ALA A 158 -18.06 -23.34 -13.00
N LEU A 159 -17.47 -23.21 -11.81
CA LEU A 159 -16.59 -24.23 -11.23
C LEU A 159 -17.32 -25.52 -10.93
N ALA A 160 -18.55 -25.44 -10.41
CA ALA A 160 -19.38 -26.63 -10.15
C ALA A 160 -19.74 -27.36 -11.45
N VAL A 161 -20.05 -26.62 -12.54
CA VAL A 161 -20.26 -27.21 -13.88
C VAL A 161 -18.99 -27.88 -14.39
N ALA A 162 -17.85 -27.19 -14.33
CA ALA A 162 -16.54 -27.74 -14.72
C ALA A 162 -16.18 -29.02 -13.92
N GLY A 163 -16.52 -29.03 -12.63
CA GLY A 163 -16.39 -30.21 -11.79
C GLY A 163 -17.20 -31.40 -12.27
N LYS A 164 -18.49 -31.19 -12.56
CA LYS A 164 -19.42 -32.25 -13.03
C LYS A 164 -19.03 -32.81 -14.39
N GLU A 165 -18.70 -31.99 -15.35
CA GLU A 165 -18.29 -32.40 -16.71
C GLU A 165 -17.05 -33.30 -16.72
N SER A 166 -16.16 -33.09 -15.76
CA SER A 166 -14.93 -33.88 -15.59
C SER A 166 -15.11 -35.11 -14.66
N GLY A 167 -16.32 -35.44 -14.24
CA GLY A 167 -16.67 -36.63 -13.47
C GLY A 167 -16.54 -36.53 -11.95
N SER A 168 -15.97 -35.50 -11.41
CA SER A 168 -15.86 -35.20 -9.97
C SER A 168 -15.41 -33.76 -9.73
N ALA A 169 -15.92 -33.13 -8.69
CA ALA A 169 -15.42 -31.82 -8.21
C ALA A 169 -14.13 -31.93 -7.36
N GLU A 170 -13.70 -33.18 -7.07
CA GLU A 170 -12.44 -33.44 -6.39
C GLU A 170 -11.25 -32.78 -7.14
N GLY A 171 -10.35 -32.17 -6.41
CA GLY A 171 -9.13 -31.53 -6.93
C GLY A 171 -9.26 -30.08 -7.36
N LEU A 172 -10.41 -29.43 -7.18
CA LEU A 172 -10.49 -27.96 -7.15
C LEU A 172 -10.25 -27.51 -5.72
N SER A 173 -9.14 -26.80 -5.47
CA SER A 173 -8.71 -26.36 -4.15
C SER A 173 -8.30 -24.88 -4.15
N GLY A 174 -7.93 -24.34 -2.98
CA GLY A 174 -7.60 -22.95 -2.82
C GLY A 174 -8.81 -22.12 -2.44
N PHE A 175 -8.95 -20.91 -2.99
CA PHE A 175 -10.11 -20.06 -2.69
C PHE A 175 -10.71 -19.39 -3.93
N VAL A 176 -12.04 -19.31 -3.92
CA VAL A 176 -12.88 -18.49 -4.79
C VAL A 176 -13.87 -17.79 -3.87
N ALA A 177 -13.47 -16.65 -3.39
CA ALA A 177 -14.09 -16.05 -2.23
C ALA A 177 -14.46 -14.58 -2.48
N GLY A 178 -15.48 -14.11 -1.79
CA GLY A 178 -15.89 -12.70 -1.79
C GLY A 178 -16.07 -12.18 -0.38
N ASP A 179 -15.85 -10.88 -0.20
CA ASP A 179 -16.12 -10.14 1.02
C ASP A 179 -17.25 -9.15 0.79
N PRO A 180 -18.50 -9.49 1.17
CA PRO A 180 -19.64 -8.60 0.95
C PRO A 180 -19.56 -7.30 1.76
N ILE A 181 -18.79 -7.26 2.85
CA ILE A 181 -18.62 -6.06 3.67
C ILE A 181 -17.64 -5.09 3.02
N ALA A 182 -16.52 -5.60 2.50
CA ALA A 182 -15.56 -4.78 1.75
C ALA A 182 -16.22 -4.22 0.47
N GLU A 183 -16.99 -5.04 -0.25
CA GLU A 183 -17.75 -4.60 -1.42
C GLU A 183 -18.79 -3.55 -1.07
N ALA A 184 -19.56 -3.74 0.00
CA ALA A 184 -20.50 -2.73 0.49
C ALA A 184 -19.77 -1.43 0.85
N GLY A 185 -18.57 -1.52 1.45
CA GLY A 185 -17.72 -0.36 1.71
C GLY A 185 -17.30 0.37 0.44
N LEU A 186 -16.98 -0.34 -0.63
CA LEU A 186 -16.58 0.24 -1.92
C LEU A 186 -17.76 0.84 -2.71
N LEU A 187 -18.91 0.18 -2.66
CA LEU A 187 -20.10 0.55 -3.42
C LEU A 187 -21.05 1.50 -2.67
N GLY A 188 -20.86 1.63 -1.35
CA GLY A 188 -21.75 2.42 -0.49
C GLY A 188 -23.03 1.67 -0.08
N GLY A 189 -23.06 0.34 -0.17
CA GLY A 189 -24.22 -0.46 0.21
C GLY A 189 -24.19 -1.90 -0.29
N LEU A 190 -25.13 -2.70 0.19
CA LEU A 190 -25.43 -4.02 -0.33
C LEU A 190 -26.49 -3.94 -1.44
N PRO A 191 -26.54 -4.93 -2.35
CA PRO A 191 -27.50 -4.94 -3.46
C PRO A 191 -28.98 -5.01 -3.05
N VAL A 192 -29.25 -5.57 -1.87
CA VAL A 192 -30.56 -5.71 -1.24
C VAL A 192 -30.44 -5.49 0.27
N GLY A 193 -31.54 -5.55 1.01
CA GLY A 193 -31.53 -5.43 2.46
C GLY A 193 -30.58 -6.46 3.11
N GLU A 194 -29.94 -6.06 4.22
CA GLU A 194 -28.90 -6.84 4.91
C GLU A 194 -29.31 -8.29 5.20
N ASP A 195 -30.47 -8.49 5.83
CA ASP A 195 -30.94 -9.82 6.22
C ASP A 195 -31.24 -10.70 5.01
N GLU A 196 -31.86 -10.13 3.97
CA GLU A 196 -32.13 -10.84 2.72
C GLU A 196 -30.82 -11.21 2.03
N PHE A 197 -29.86 -10.30 2.01
CA PHE A 197 -28.55 -10.55 1.40
C PHE A 197 -27.84 -11.72 2.07
N PHE A 198 -27.67 -11.66 3.39
CA PHE A 198 -26.92 -12.69 4.12
C PHE A 198 -27.62 -14.04 4.17
N MET A 199 -28.96 -14.06 4.18
CA MET A 199 -29.72 -15.31 4.04
C MET A 199 -29.46 -15.99 2.69
N LYS A 200 -29.51 -15.24 1.58
CA LYS A 200 -29.23 -15.77 0.24
C LYS A 200 -27.75 -16.17 0.09
N TRP A 201 -26.85 -15.32 0.57
CA TRP A 201 -25.41 -15.56 0.51
C TRP A 201 -25.01 -16.82 1.29
N ALA A 202 -25.47 -16.99 2.52
CA ALA A 202 -25.20 -18.16 3.33
C ALA A 202 -25.73 -19.46 2.66
N LYS A 203 -26.93 -19.42 2.07
CA LYS A 203 -27.52 -20.55 1.32
C LYS A 203 -26.67 -20.92 0.10
N ILE A 204 -26.25 -19.94 -0.71
CA ILE A 204 -25.42 -20.16 -1.89
C ILE A 204 -24.07 -20.78 -1.48
N LEU A 205 -23.44 -20.30 -0.42
CA LEU A 205 -22.18 -20.85 0.08
C LEU A 205 -22.36 -22.27 0.65
N GLU A 206 -23.50 -22.57 1.27
CA GLU A 206 -23.82 -23.92 1.74
C GLU A 206 -23.92 -24.91 0.56
N GLU A 207 -24.65 -24.54 -0.50
CA GLU A 207 -24.76 -25.30 -1.74
C GLU A 207 -23.37 -25.45 -2.42
N ALA A 208 -22.55 -24.39 -2.41
CA ALA A 208 -21.19 -24.42 -2.94
C ALA A 208 -20.26 -25.34 -2.13
N ALA A 209 -20.36 -25.34 -0.80
CA ALA A 209 -19.56 -26.20 0.05
C ALA A 209 -19.83 -27.70 -0.16
N GLN A 210 -21.05 -28.06 -0.59
CA GLN A 210 -21.40 -29.43 -0.96
C GLN A 210 -20.81 -29.85 -2.31
N GLN A 211 -20.75 -28.92 -3.27
CA GLN A 211 -20.26 -29.20 -4.62
C GLN A 211 -18.73 -28.98 -4.78
N LEU A 212 -18.14 -28.11 -3.97
CA LEU A 212 -16.75 -27.71 -4.01
C LEU A 212 -16.13 -27.77 -2.59
N PRO A 213 -16.01 -28.97 -1.99
CA PRO A 213 -15.70 -29.11 -0.56
C PRO A 213 -14.33 -28.56 -0.17
N GLU A 214 -13.34 -28.61 -1.06
CA GLU A 214 -11.97 -28.14 -0.79
C GLU A 214 -11.74 -26.65 -1.13
N VAL A 215 -12.72 -25.97 -1.74
CA VAL A 215 -12.64 -24.56 -2.07
C VAL A 215 -13.09 -23.71 -0.87
N LYS A 216 -12.27 -22.73 -0.50
CA LYS A 216 -12.64 -21.70 0.48
C LYS A 216 -13.45 -20.62 -0.21
N THR A 217 -14.52 -20.17 0.43
CA THR A 217 -15.52 -19.31 -0.22
C THR A 217 -15.77 -17.99 0.49
N ILE A 218 -15.15 -17.76 1.64
CA ILE A 218 -15.33 -16.55 2.44
C ILE A 218 -14.03 -15.77 2.46
N LEU A 219 -14.05 -14.57 1.94
CA LEU A 219 -12.93 -13.63 2.03
C LEU A 219 -13.21 -12.61 3.13
N VAL A 220 -12.17 -12.29 3.88
CA VAL A 220 -12.10 -11.09 4.72
C VAL A 220 -11.05 -10.19 4.11
N ASN A 221 -11.46 -9.19 3.36
CA ASN A 221 -10.58 -8.37 2.53
C ASN A 221 -10.36 -6.98 3.17
N SER A 222 -9.19 -6.79 3.78
CA SER A 222 -8.81 -5.49 4.35
C SER A 222 -8.13 -4.53 3.37
N ALA A 223 -7.77 -5.00 2.17
CA ALA A 223 -7.04 -4.20 1.18
C ALA A 223 -7.77 -2.91 0.74
N PRO A 224 -9.09 -2.86 0.53
CA PRO A 224 -9.79 -1.61 0.22
C PRO A 224 -9.62 -0.54 1.29
N TYR A 225 -9.65 -0.91 2.57
CA TYR A 225 -9.47 0.03 3.69
C TYR A 225 -8.03 0.53 3.76
N HIS A 226 -7.04 -0.35 3.58
CA HIS A 226 -5.63 0.03 3.43
C HIS A 226 -5.44 1.03 2.28
N ASN A 227 -5.99 0.73 1.11
CA ASN A 227 -5.92 1.57 -0.09
C ASN A 227 -6.75 2.86 0.03
N SER A 228 -7.58 3.00 1.07
CA SER A 228 -8.25 4.25 1.45
C SER A 228 -7.45 5.07 2.48
N GLY A 229 -6.32 4.54 2.98
CA GLY A 229 -5.40 5.21 3.89
C GLY A 229 -5.40 4.68 5.33
N ALA A 230 -6.06 3.57 5.64
CA ALA A 230 -6.01 2.95 6.96
C ALA A 230 -4.57 2.57 7.35
N HIS A 231 -4.24 2.71 8.64
CA HIS A 231 -2.99 2.22 9.21
C HIS A 231 -3.14 0.78 9.74
N ALA A 232 -2.03 0.14 10.11
CA ALA A 232 -1.98 -1.27 10.46
C ALA A 232 -2.97 -1.68 11.57
N VAL A 233 -3.13 -0.86 12.61
CA VAL A 233 -4.08 -1.11 13.71
C VAL A 233 -5.53 -1.06 13.22
N GLN A 234 -5.88 -0.09 12.37
CA GLN A 234 -7.23 0.01 11.78
C GLN A 234 -7.50 -1.20 10.87
N GLU A 235 -6.54 -1.56 10.02
CA GLU A 235 -6.65 -2.69 9.11
C GLU A 235 -6.86 -4.02 9.87
N LEU A 236 -6.12 -4.24 10.96
CA LEU A 236 -6.30 -5.40 11.84
C LEU A 236 -7.68 -5.45 12.50
N ALA A 237 -8.12 -4.35 13.09
CA ALA A 237 -9.43 -4.26 13.75
C ALA A 237 -10.57 -4.50 12.76
N ILE A 238 -10.49 -3.94 11.56
CA ILE A 238 -11.44 -4.14 10.47
C ILE A 238 -11.47 -5.61 10.04
N ALA A 239 -10.31 -6.24 9.85
CA ALA A 239 -10.23 -7.64 9.44
C ALA A 239 -10.87 -8.56 10.49
N VAL A 240 -10.56 -8.36 11.78
CA VAL A 240 -11.14 -9.17 12.86
C VAL A 240 -12.64 -8.91 12.99
N SER A 241 -13.08 -7.66 12.91
CA SER A 241 -14.51 -7.30 12.98
C SER A 241 -15.31 -7.85 11.80
N THR A 242 -14.76 -7.79 10.59
CA THR A 242 -15.37 -8.40 9.40
C THR A 242 -15.46 -9.92 9.54
N GLY A 243 -14.36 -10.57 9.97
CA GLY A 243 -14.34 -12.01 10.19
C GLY A 243 -15.38 -12.46 11.22
N ALA A 244 -15.46 -11.78 12.36
CA ALA A 244 -16.46 -12.06 13.41
C ALA A 244 -17.88 -11.84 12.90
N TYR A 245 -18.13 -10.74 12.17
CA TYR A 245 -19.44 -10.41 11.62
C TYR A 245 -19.90 -11.46 10.60
N LEU A 246 -19.06 -11.84 9.62
CA LEU A 246 -19.40 -12.85 8.62
C LEU A 246 -19.61 -14.22 9.28
N LEU A 247 -18.80 -14.57 10.27
CA LEU A 247 -18.96 -15.81 11.03
C LEU A 247 -20.30 -15.83 11.76
N GLN A 248 -20.68 -14.74 12.44
CA GLN A 248 -21.98 -14.64 13.10
C GLN A 248 -23.13 -14.77 12.11
N LYS A 249 -23.10 -14.09 10.96
CA LYS A 249 -24.14 -14.19 9.92
C LYS A 249 -24.29 -15.63 9.38
N LEU A 250 -23.22 -16.41 9.28
CA LEU A 250 -23.28 -17.81 8.88
C LEU A 250 -23.92 -18.68 9.97
N LEU A 251 -23.51 -18.50 11.23
CA LEU A 251 -24.08 -19.24 12.37
C LEU A 251 -25.58 -18.94 12.54
N ASP A 252 -26.00 -17.69 12.39
CA ASP A 252 -27.41 -17.27 12.42
C ASP A 252 -28.24 -17.93 11.30
N ASN A 253 -27.59 -18.28 10.18
CA ASN A 253 -28.18 -19.02 9.05
C ASN A 253 -27.93 -20.52 9.10
N GLY A 254 -27.57 -21.09 10.26
CA GLY A 254 -27.54 -22.52 10.53
C GLY A 254 -26.25 -23.25 10.15
N TRP A 255 -25.17 -22.52 9.85
CA TRP A 255 -23.87 -23.15 9.59
C TRP A 255 -23.23 -23.68 10.87
N GLU A 256 -22.54 -24.81 10.77
CA GLU A 256 -21.67 -25.30 11.83
C GLU A 256 -20.39 -24.44 11.92
N LEU A 257 -19.96 -24.10 13.15
CA LEU A 257 -18.79 -23.27 13.41
C LEU A 257 -17.52 -23.77 12.70
N LYS A 258 -17.20 -25.05 12.87
CA LYS A 258 -16.03 -25.68 12.25
C LYS A 258 -16.04 -25.55 10.72
N LYS A 259 -17.19 -25.80 10.10
CA LYS A 259 -17.38 -25.67 8.65
C LYS A 259 -17.17 -24.22 8.21
N ALA A 260 -17.79 -23.24 8.89
CA ALA A 260 -17.64 -21.84 8.58
C ALA A 260 -16.17 -21.38 8.67
N LEU A 261 -15.47 -21.70 9.75
CA LEU A 261 -14.06 -21.39 9.95
C LEU A 261 -13.17 -21.99 8.85
N SER A 262 -13.46 -23.21 8.40
CA SER A 262 -12.70 -23.90 7.35
C SER A 262 -12.77 -23.19 5.99
N LYS A 263 -13.78 -22.35 5.76
CA LYS A 263 -14.04 -21.66 4.48
C LYS A 263 -13.47 -20.24 4.41
N ILE A 264 -12.92 -19.72 5.51
CA ILE A 264 -12.43 -18.33 5.58
C ILE A 264 -10.97 -18.22 5.10
N VAL A 265 -10.70 -17.17 4.34
CA VAL A 265 -9.37 -16.66 3.97
C VAL A 265 -9.33 -15.17 4.30
N PHE A 266 -8.24 -14.70 4.88
CA PHE A 266 -8.00 -13.29 5.13
C PHE A 266 -7.09 -12.72 4.05
N HIS A 267 -7.40 -11.53 3.55
CA HIS A 267 -6.59 -10.85 2.54
C HIS A 267 -6.12 -9.48 3.05
N PHE A 268 -4.80 -9.27 3.04
CA PHE A 268 -4.16 -8.04 3.51
C PHE A 268 -3.36 -7.38 2.41
N ALA A 269 -3.40 -6.03 2.38
CA ALA A 269 -2.42 -5.26 1.63
C ALA A 269 -1.15 -5.05 2.48
N ILE A 270 0.01 -5.13 1.84
CA ILE A 270 1.32 -5.00 2.51
C ILE A 270 1.97 -3.69 2.08
N GLY A 271 2.09 -2.77 3.01
CA GLY A 271 2.65 -1.44 2.78
C GLY A 271 4.18 -1.36 2.95
N SER A 272 4.70 -0.14 2.93
CA SER A 272 6.14 0.11 2.87
C SER A 272 6.89 -0.04 4.21
N ASN A 273 6.19 -0.08 5.35
CA ASN A 273 6.84 -0.19 6.66
C ASN A 273 7.10 -1.66 7.02
N PHE A 274 8.26 -2.16 6.64
CA PHE A 274 8.67 -3.56 6.68
C PHE A 274 8.34 -4.29 7.99
N PHE A 275 8.80 -3.76 9.12
CA PHE A 275 8.59 -4.43 10.41
C PHE A 275 7.15 -4.32 10.90
N MET A 276 6.49 -3.20 10.61
CA MET A 276 5.08 -3.00 10.93
C MET A 276 4.21 -4.01 10.18
N GLU A 277 4.46 -4.23 8.90
CA GLU A 277 3.71 -5.18 8.07
C GLU A 277 3.97 -6.64 8.49
N THR A 278 5.23 -6.99 8.77
CA THR A 278 5.56 -8.32 9.30
C THR A 278 4.86 -8.57 10.64
N ALA A 279 4.90 -7.61 11.56
CA ALA A 279 4.24 -7.72 12.87
C ALA A 279 2.70 -7.70 12.75
N LYS A 280 2.14 -6.94 11.79
CA LYS A 280 0.70 -6.93 11.48
C LYS A 280 0.16 -8.32 11.18
N LEU A 281 0.82 -9.07 10.30
CA LEU A 281 0.39 -10.43 9.94
C LEU A 281 0.49 -11.42 11.12
N ARG A 282 1.46 -11.23 12.00
CA ARG A 282 1.60 -12.00 13.23
C ARG A 282 0.49 -11.66 14.23
N ALA A 283 0.22 -10.37 14.42
CA ALA A 283 -0.87 -9.87 15.27
C ALA A 283 -2.25 -10.30 14.74
N ALA A 284 -2.45 -10.36 13.43
CA ALA A 284 -3.68 -10.83 12.80
C ALA A 284 -4.02 -12.25 13.23
N ARG A 285 -3.06 -13.19 13.19
CA ARG A 285 -3.27 -14.56 13.63
C ARG A 285 -3.58 -14.67 15.12
N LEU A 286 -2.87 -13.91 15.95
CA LEU A 286 -3.14 -13.84 17.39
C LEU A 286 -4.57 -13.38 17.66
N LEU A 287 -4.99 -12.29 17.05
CA LEU A 287 -6.33 -11.72 17.22
C LEU A 287 -7.43 -12.66 16.73
N TRP A 288 -7.23 -13.24 15.53
CA TRP A 288 -8.19 -14.17 14.96
C TRP A 288 -8.34 -15.45 15.80
N SER A 289 -7.24 -16.03 16.30
CA SER A 289 -7.32 -17.21 17.13
C SER A 289 -8.13 -16.95 18.40
N LYS A 290 -7.94 -15.79 19.04
CA LYS A 290 -8.72 -15.37 20.21
C LYS A 290 -10.20 -15.13 19.88
N THR A 291 -10.46 -14.57 18.72
CA THR A 291 -11.84 -14.37 18.25
C THR A 291 -12.52 -15.72 17.98
N ALA A 292 -11.88 -16.63 17.29
CA ALA A 292 -12.43 -17.96 17.02
C ALA A 292 -12.64 -18.77 18.30
N GLU A 293 -11.70 -18.72 19.25
CA GLU A 293 -11.86 -19.32 20.59
C GLU A 293 -13.12 -18.76 21.32
N ALA A 294 -13.36 -17.44 21.21
CA ALA A 294 -14.54 -16.81 21.82
C ALA A 294 -15.87 -17.32 21.21
N PHE A 295 -15.88 -17.73 19.94
CA PHE A 295 -17.00 -18.42 19.32
C PHE A 295 -17.11 -19.92 19.72
N GLY A 296 -16.14 -20.45 20.45
CA GLY A 296 -16.11 -21.84 20.90
C GLY A 296 -15.36 -22.80 19.96
N ALA A 297 -14.51 -22.27 19.07
CA ALA A 297 -13.70 -23.09 18.16
C ALA A 297 -12.66 -23.93 18.94
N GLN A 298 -12.37 -25.12 18.39
CA GLN A 298 -11.27 -25.94 18.88
C GLN A 298 -9.92 -25.34 18.40
N PRO A 299 -8.81 -25.56 19.13
CA PRO A 299 -7.50 -24.98 18.78
C PRO A 299 -7.10 -25.17 17.32
N GLU A 300 -7.29 -26.37 16.76
CA GLU A 300 -6.94 -26.68 15.37
C GLU A 300 -7.76 -25.92 14.32
N ASP A 301 -8.96 -25.45 14.67
CA ASP A 301 -9.86 -24.71 13.80
C ASP A 301 -9.63 -23.18 13.86
N CYS A 302 -8.78 -22.70 14.80
CA CYS A 302 -8.46 -21.27 14.98
C CYS A 302 -7.39 -20.74 14.01
N LYS A 303 -6.93 -21.53 13.06
CA LYS A 303 -5.89 -21.15 12.10
C LYS A 303 -6.39 -20.08 11.13
N MET A 304 -5.57 -19.05 10.91
CA MET A 304 -5.83 -18.01 9.92
C MET A 304 -5.04 -18.28 8.64
N VAL A 305 -5.74 -18.63 7.56
CA VAL A 305 -5.14 -18.67 6.22
C VAL A 305 -5.07 -17.25 5.67
N ILE A 306 -3.89 -16.83 5.24
CA ILE A 306 -3.64 -15.45 4.78
C ILE A 306 -3.24 -15.43 3.31
N SER A 307 -3.98 -14.69 2.52
CA SER A 307 -3.59 -14.15 1.22
C SER A 307 -3.10 -12.72 1.39
N ALA A 308 -2.12 -12.30 0.63
CA ALA A 308 -1.62 -10.93 0.66
C ALA A 308 -1.40 -10.37 -0.74
N GLU A 309 -1.53 -9.05 -0.86
CA GLU A 309 -1.09 -8.30 -2.05
C GLU A 309 -0.13 -7.17 -1.64
N THR A 310 0.80 -6.82 -2.53
CA THR A 310 1.62 -5.62 -2.34
C THR A 310 0.76 -4.37 -2.51
N SER A 311 0.92 -3.39 -1.61
CA SER A 311 0.06 -2.22 -1.50
C SER A 311 -0.08 -1.44 -2.80
N LYS A 312 -1.30 -1.06 -3.18
CA LYS A 312 -1.57 -0.08 -4.24
C LYS A 312 -1.38 1.36 -3.74
N PHE A 313 -1.65 1.60 -2.46
CA PHE A 313 -1.54 2.90 -1.80
C PHE A 313 -0.14 3.52 -1.86
N THR A 314 0.91 2.69 -1.86
CA THR A 314 2.33 3.10 -1.86
C THR A 314 2.93 3.26 -3.25
N LYS A 315 2.22 2.92 -4.32
CA LYS A 315 2.75 2.92 -5.70
C LYS A 315 2.59 4.28 -6.39
N THR A 316 3.42 4.48 -7.40
CA THR A 316 3.49 5.72 -8.21
C THR A 316 3.28 5.41 -9.69
N ILE A 317 2.70 6.36 -10.44
CA ILE A 317 2.63 6.31 -11.90
C ILE A 317 3.98 6.73 -12.49
N PHE A 318 4.52 7.85 -12.01
CA PHE A 318 5.82 8.34 -12.44
C PHE A 318 6.96 7.57 -11.77
N ASP A 319 8.07 7.42 -12.47
CA ASP A 319 9.23 6.61 -12.06
C ASP A 319 8.83 5.17 -11.66
N PRO A 320 8.14 4.43 -12.54
CA PRO A 320 7.52 3.14 -12.20
C PRO A 320 8.54 2.08 -11.79
N TYR A 321 9.79 2.17 -12.26
CA TYR A 321 10.83 1.20 -11.89
C TYR A 321 11.16 1.22 -10.39
N VAL A 322 10.96 2.33 -9.70
CA VAL A 322 11.08 2.39 -8.23
C VAL A 322 10.01 1.52 -7.54
N ASN A 323 8.86 1.31 -8.19
CA ASN A 323 7.86 0.38 -7.67
C ASN A 323 8.37 -1.08 -7.57
N MET A 324 9.33 -1.50 -8.40
CA MET A 324 9.95 -2.83 -8.25
C MET A 324 10.61 -3.00 -6.88
N LEU A 325 11.29 -1.96 -6.40
CA LEU A 325 11.93 -1.96 -5.09
C LEU A 325 10.89 -1.98 -3.95
N ARG A 326 9.80 -1.22 -4.12
CA ARG A 326 8.68 -1.23 -3.17
C ARG A 326 8.04 -2.61 -3.10
N VAL A 327 7.70 -3.19 -4.24
CA VAL A 327 7.11 -4.55 -4.35
C VAL A 327 8.04 -5.59 -3.72
N GLY A 328 9.36 -5.51 -3.98
CA GLY A 328 10.33 -6.41 -3.36
C GLY A 328 10.32 -6.34 -1.83
N ASN A 329 10.36 -5.14 -1.26
CA ASN A 329 10.32 -4.92 0.19
C ASN A 329 8.99 -5.42 0.81
N GLU A 330 7.86 -5.12 0.19
CA GLU A 330 6.53 -5.53 0.63
C GLU A 330 6.36 -7.06 0.54
N ALA A 331 6.87 -7.68 -0.53
CA ALA A 331 6.84 -9.13 -0.71
C ALA A 331 7.68 -9.85 0.36
N ILE A 332 8.87 -9.33 0.71
CA ILE A 332 9.69 -9.87 1.80
C ILE A 332 8.93 -9.78 3.13
N ALA A 333 8.33 -8.63 3.44
CA ALA A 333 7.55 -8.45 4.67
C ALA A 333 6.38 -9.43 4.77
N ALA A 334 5.65 -9.66 3.66
CA ALA A 334 4.58 -10.63 3.57
C ALA A 334 5.05 -12.06 3.86
N VAL A 335 6.14 -12.48 3.21
CA VAL A 335 6.72 -13.82 3.36
C VAL A 335 7.22 -14.04 4.80
N LEU A 336 7.94 -13.07 5.37
CA LEU A 336 8.37 -13.14 6.78
C LEU A 336 7.19 -13.12 7.75
N GLY A 337 6.09 -12.49 7.36
CA GLY A 337 4.83 -12.52 8.09
C GLY A 337 4.08 -13.85 8.03
N GLY A 338 4.48 -14.82 7.18
CA GLY A 338 3.95 -16.19 7.16
C GLY A 338 2.62 -16.34 6.40
N ILE A 339 2.50 -15.75 5.21
CA ILE A 339 1.31 -15.82 4.34
C ILE A 339 1.24 -17.14 3.57
N GLN A 340 0.06 -17.50 3.02
CA GLN A 340 -0.13 -18.69 2.18
C GLN A 340 -0.23 -18.35 0.69
N TYR A 341 -0.74 -17.18 0.33
CA TYR A 341 -0.85 -16.72 -1.07
C TYR A 341 -0.29 -15.31 -1.19
N LEU A 342 0.46 -15.02 -2.26
CA LEU A 342 1.00 -13.70 -2.51
C LEU A 342 0.73 -13.22 -3.94
N HIS A 343 0.11 -12.06 -4.07
CA HIS A 343 0.09 -11.27 -5.28
C HIS A 343 1.13 -10.14 -5.17
N SER A 344 2.15 -10.20 -6.01
CA SER A 344 3.08 -9.08 -6.22
C SER A 344 2.62 -8.27 -7.42
N GLY A 345 2.22 -7.02 -7.20
CA GLY A 345 1.76 -6.12 -8.26
C GLY A 345 2.86 -5.81 -9.28
N SER A 346 2.50 -5.64 -10.53
CA SER A 346 3.42 -5.17 -11.56
C SER A 346 3.83 -3.71 -11.29
N PHE A 347 5.06 -3.35 -11.61
CA PHE A 347 5.57 -2.01 -11.31
C PHE A 347 4.83 -0.89 -12.06
N ASP A 348 4.20 -1.20 -13.18
CA ASP A 348 3.44 -0.30 -14.04
C ASP A 348 1.90 -0.42 -13.87
N GLU A 349 1.44 -1.26 -12.92
CA GLU A 349 0.01 -1.45 -12.63
C GLU A 349 -0.71 -0.12 -12.32
N PRO A 350 -0.15 0.83 -11.53
CA PRO A 350 -0.81 2.11 -11.28
C PRO A 350 -1.04 2.97 -12.52
N ALA A 351 -0.23 2.80 -13.56
CA ALA A 351 -0.39 3.48 -14.83
C ALA A 351 -1.36 2.77 -15.79
N GLY A 352 -1.83 1.55 -15.44
CA GLY A 352 -2.69 0.73 -16.30
C GLY A 352 -1.97 0.17 -17.54
N THR A 353 -0.64 0.09 -17.51
CA THR A 353 0.21 -0.31 -18.66
C THR A 353 0.87 -1.67 -18.48
N VAL A 354 0.24 -2.55 -17.66
CA VAL A 354 0.75 -3.90 -17.40
C VAL A 354 1.00 -4.67 -18.69
N ASN A 355 2.20 -5.24 -18.80
CA ASN A 355 2.67 -5.93 -20.00
C ASN A 355 3.46 -7.21 -19.63
N PRO A 356 3.80 -8.08 -20.59
CA PRO A 356 4.49 -9.34 -20.30
C PRO A 356 5.85 -9.19 -19.61
N PHE A 357 6.53 -8.06 -19.75
CA PHE A 357 7.78 -7.78 -19.06
C PHE A 357 7.52 -7.47 -17.57
N SER A 358 6.59 -6.58 -17.29
CA SER A 358 6.26 -6.21 -15.91
C SER A 358 5.63 -7.38 -15.13
N GLU A 359 4.76 -8.19 -15.76
CA GLU A 359 4.24 -9.45 -15.20
C GLU A 359 5.37 -10.45 -14.86
N ARG A 360 6.37 -10.56 -15.76
CA ARG A 360 7.54 -11.39 -15.51
C ARG A 360 8.36 -10.88 -14.33
N VAL A 361 8.61 -9.58 -14.21
CA VAL A 361 9.35 -8.98 -13.09
C VAL A 361 8.65 -9.27 -11.78
N ALA A 362 7.34 -9.02 -11.69
CA ALA A 362 6.53 -9.27 -10.50
C ALA A 362 6.59 -10.74 -10.05
N ARG A 363 6.48 -11.70 -10.99
CA ARG A 363 6.61 -13.12 -10.68
C ARG A 363 8.03 -13.49 -10.25
N ASN A 364 9.05 -12.99 -10.95
CA ASN A 364 10.45 -13.29 -10.65
C ASN A 364 10.86 -12.73 -9.28
N THR A 365 10.27 -11.62 -8.81
CA THR A 365 10.49 -11.13 -7.45
C THR A 365 10.22 -12.23 -6.43
N GLN A 366 9.09 -12.92 -6.51
CA GLN A 366 8.77 -14.02 -5.59
C GLN A 366 9.65 -15.25 -5.80
N LEU A 367 10.03 -15.57 -7.04
CA LEU A 367 10.93 -16.69 -7.34
C LEU A 367 12.33 -16.45 -6.76
N VAL A 368 12.86 -15.23 -6.82
CA VAL A 368 14.12 -14.84 -6.18
C VAL A 368 14.05 -15.03 -4.67
N LEU A 369 12.96 -14.56 -4.02
CA LEU A 369 12.75 -14.75 -2.57
C LEU A 369 12.71 -16.22 -2.18
N LYS A 370 12.12 -17.06 -3.01
CA LYS A 370 11.98 -18.50 -2.78
C LYS A 370 13.27 -19.26 -3.06
N SER A 371 13.84 -19.09 -4.26
CA SER A 371 14.89 -19.97 -4.80
C SER A 371 16.30 -19.47 -4.52
N GLU A 372 16.52 -18.15 -4.40
CA GLU A 372 17.84 -17.54 -4.21
C GLU A 372 18.03 -17.05 -2.76
N ALA A 373 17.04 -16.31 -2.22
CA ALA A 373 17.07 -15.82 -0.85
C ALA A 373 16.71 -16.90 0.19
N HIS A 374 16.19 -18.05 -0.26
CA HIS A 374 15.87 -19.22 0.57
C HIS A 374 14.95 -18.93 1.77
N LEU A 375 14.01 -17.97 1.64
CA LEU A 375 13.10 -17.59 2.72
C LEU A 375 12.15 -18.72 3.17
N GLU A 376 12.04 -19.78 2.35
CA GLU A 376 11.25 -20.98 2.69
C GLU A 376 11.98 -21.98 3.61
N LYS A 377 13.29 -21.78 3.89
CA LYS A 377 14.12 -22.78 4.59
C LYS A 377 14.07 -22.68 6.11
N VAL A 378 13.53 -21.60 6.66
CA VAL A 378 13.44 -21.37 8.10
C VAL A 378 12.00 -21.06 8.46
N ALA A 379 11.45 -21.77 9.44
CA ALA A 379 10.15 -21.46 10.01
C ALA A 379 10.24 -20.21 10.89
N ASP A 380 9.38 -19.21 10.64
CA ASP A 380 9.29 -17.95 11.38
C ASP A 380 10.65 -17.26 11.62
N PRO A 381 11.36 -16.83 10.58
CA PRO A 381 12.69 -16.20 10.76
C PRO A 381 12.63 -14.86 11.50
N ALA A 382 11.47 -14.23 11.60
CA ALA A 382 11.24 -13.02 12.39
C ALA A 382 11.03 -13.30 13.90
N GLY A 383 10.77 -14.55 14.26
CA GLY A 383 10.49 -14.99 15.63
C GLY A 383 11.70 -14.86 16.55
N GLY A 384 11.45 -14.38 17.77
CA GLY A 384 12.49 -14.14 18.78
C GLY A 384 13.21 -12.80 18.63
N SER A 385 12.90 -11.99 17.62
CA SER A 385 13.32 -10.60 17.58
C SER A 385 12.55 -9.80 18.63
N TRP A 386 13.24 -9.24 19.61
CA TRP A 386 12.61 -8.46 20.68
C TRP A 386 11.74 -7.32 20.13
N TYR A 387 12.21 -6.67 19.07
CA TYR A 387 11.44 -5.61 18.40
C TYR A 387 10.16 -6.15 17.74
N VAL A 388 10.27 -7.22 16.95
CA VAL A 388 9.11 -7.78 16.22
C VAL A 388 8.06 -8.34 17.19
N GLU A 389 8.51 -9.04 18.26
CA GLU A 389 7.58 -9.61 19.25
C GLU A 389 6.88 -8.50 20.06
N SER A 390 7.61 -7.46 20.49
CA SER A 390 7.03 -6.30 21.18
C SER A 390 6.02 -5.57 20.28
N LEU A 391 6.41 -5.30 19.02
CA LEU A 391 5.54 -4.62 18.06
C LEU A 391 4.29 -5.46 17.73
N THR A 392 4.43 -6.79 17.62
CA THR A 392 3.29 -7.71 17.42
C THR A 392 2.27 -7.59 18.55
N LYS A 393 2.74 -7.55 19.80
CA LYS A 393 1.87 -7.39 20.98
C LYS A 393 1.18 -6.03 20.97
N GLU A 394 1.93 -4.94 20.80
CA GLU A 394 1.37 -3.59 20.81
C GLU A 394 0.33 -3.40 19.70
N LEU A 395 0.58 -3.93 18.49
CA LEU A 395 -0.39 -3.92 17.39
C LEU A 395 -1.66 -4.68 17.75
N ALA A 396 -1.53 -5.87 18.34
CA ALA A 396 -2.67 -6.69 18.73
C ALA A 396 -3.53 -6.00 19.81
N GLU A 397 -2.89 -5.45 20.84
CA GLU A 397 -3.59 -4.75 21.92
C GLU A 397 -4.37 -3.53 21.39
N LYS A 398 -3.72 -2.67 20.61
CA LYS A 398 -4.37 -1.49 20.04
C LYS A 398 -5.47 -1.84 19.02
N ALA A 399 -5.26 -2.86 18.21
CA ALA A 399 -6.28 -3.32 17.26
C ALA A 399 -7.50 -3.92 18.00
N TRP A 400 -7.26 -4.61 19.11
CA TRP A 400 -8.34 -5.12 19.95
C TRP A 400 -9.18 -4.00 20.57
N GLU A 401 -8.55 -2.92 21.03
CA GLU A 401 -9.26 -1.73 21.53
C GLU A 401 -10.18 -1.12 20.46
N VAL A 402 -9.68 -0.97 19.22
CA VAL A 402 -10.47 -0.46 18.10
C VAL A 402 -11.58 -1.43 17.71
N PHE A 403 -11.31 -2.74 17.70
CA PHE A 403 -12.32 -3.78 17.47
C PHE A 403 -13.47 -3.68 18.48
N LEU A 404 -13.16 -3.56 19.78
CA LEU A 404 -14.19 -3.40 20.83
C LEU A 404 -14.99 -2.09 20.68
N ASP A 405 -14.38 -1.02 20.17
CA ASP A 405 -15.12 0.21 19.87
C ASP A 405 -16.08 0.02 18.68
N MET A 406 -15.65 -0.68 17.64
CA MET A 406 -16.51 -1.05 16.51
C MET A 406 -17.67 -1.96 16.94
N ASP A 407 -17.41 -2.95 17.79
CA ASP A 407 -18.41 -3.86 18.32
C ASP A 407 -19.49 -3.12 19.14
N ARG A 408 -19.09 -2.20 20.03
CA ARG A 408 -20.03 -1.34 20.79
C ARG A 408 -20.90 -0.45 19.91
N ARG A 409 -20.46 -0.16 18.66
CA ARG A 409 -21.22 0.61 17.66
C ARG A 409 -22.14 -0.26 16.80
N GLY A 410 -22.21 -1.56 17.06
CA GLY A 410 -23.02 -2.51 16.29
C GLY A 410 -22.25 -3.29 15.23
N GLY A 411 -20.90 -3.29 15.29
CA GLY A 411 -20.03 -4.05 14.40
C GLY A 411 -19.65 -3.31 13.12
N ILE A 412 -18.91 -4.03 12.26
CA ILE A 412 -18.30 -3.44 11.06
C ILE A 412 -19.32 -2.82 10.10
N TYR A 413 -20.46 -3.48 9.87
CA TYR A 413 -21.44 -3.00 8.89
C TYR A 413 -22.16 -1.72 9.36
N GLU A 414 -22.51 -1.64 10.65
CA GLU A 414 -23.11 -0.42 11.23
C GLU A 414 -22.11 0.75 11.25
N THR A 415 -20.82 0.47 11.48
CA THR A 415 -19.78 1.52 11.42
C THR A 415 -19.56 2.05 10.00
N LEU A 416 -19.75 1.23 8.97
CA LEU A 416 -19.77 1.66 7.57
C LEU A 416 -21.03 2.48 7.25
N LYS A 417 -22.22 1.99 7.62
CA LYS A 417 -23.51 2.68 7.39
C LYS A 417 -23.57 4.07 8.02
N SER A 418 -23.04 4.19 9.22
CA SER A 418 -22.99 5.48 9.93
C SER A 418 -21.94 6.46 9.38
N GLY A 419 -21.02 5.99 8.52
CA GLY A 419 -19.90 6.79 8.01
C GLY A 419 -18.75 6.94 9.00
N TRP A 420 -18.87 6.40 10.22
CA TRP A 420 -17.83 6.51 11.24
C TRP A 420 -16.50 5.91 10.82
N LEU A 421 -16.53 4.72 10.21
CA LEU A 421 -15.31 4.05 9.78
C LEU A 421 -14.58 4.82 8.67
N GLN A 422 -15.33 5.33 7.69
CA GLN A 422 -14.79 6.16 6.62
C GLN A 422 -14.12 7.42 7.18
N GLU A 423 -14.72 8.04 8.21
CA GLU A 423 -14.15 9.21 8.87
C GLU A 423 -12.85 8.89 9.61
N GLN A 424 -12.78 7.78 10.36
CA GLN A 424 -11.56 7.35 11.05
C GLN A 424 -10.41 7.09 10.06
N ILE A 425 -10.69 6.45 8.94
CA ILE A 425 -9.71 6.20 7.89
C ILE A 425 -9.27 7.52 7.22
N ALA A 426 -10.23 8.41 6.93
CA ALA A 426 -9.94 9.70 6.31
C ALA A 426 -9.04 10.59 7.19
N GLN A 427 -9.24 10.59 8.51
CA GLN A 427 -8.37 11.30 9.45
C GLN A 427 -6.91 10.82 9.34
N THR A 428 -6.69 9.51 9.30
CA THR A 428 -5.35 8.93 9.11
C THR A 428 -4.77 9.31 7.75
N ALA A 429 -5.57 9.20 6.68
CA ALA A 429 -5.15 9.53 5.33
C ALA A 429 -4.72 11.00 5.20
N VAL A 430 -5.46 11.94 5.80
CA VAL A 430 -5.11 13.37 5.82
C VAL A 430 -3.75 13.62 6.46
N VAL A 431 -3.45 12.97 7.60
CA VAL A 431 -2.14 13.11 8.26
C VAL A 431 -1.02 12.58 7.37
N ARG A 432 -1.22 11.44 6.72
CA ARG A 432 -0.25 10.86 5.77
C ARG A 432 -0.02 11.77 4.56
N GLU A 433 -1.08 12.33 4.00
CA GLU A 433 -1.01 13.29 2.89
C GLU A 433 -0.26 14.57 3.29
N GLN A 434 -0.52 15.11 4.49
CA GLN A 434 0.20 16.27 5.02
C GLN A 434 1.69 16.00 5.20
N ASP A 435 2.07 14.80 5.70
CA ASP A 435 3.47 14.42 5.85
C ASP A 435 4.19 14.29 4.49
N ILE A 436 3.49 13.79 3.45
CA ILE A 436 4.00 13.76 2.07
C ILE A 436 4.07 15.16 1.47
N ALA A 437 3.03 15.99 1.65
CA ALA A 437 2.96 17.36 1.14
C ALA A 437 4.06 18.27 1.70
N ALA A 438 4.34 18.12 2.99
CA ALA A 438 5.43 18.84 3.67
C ALA A 438 6.81 18.18 3.49
N ARG A 439 6.93 17.11 2.69
CA ARG A 439 8.18 16.32 2.53
C ARG A 439 8.77 15.79 3.84
N LYS A 440 7.97 15.71 4.90
CA LYS A 440 8.36 15.10 6.18
C LYS A 440 8.55 13.58 6.03
N LYS A 441 7.76 12.97 5.14
CA LYS A 441 7.97 11.61 4.64
C LYS A 441 8.38 11.67 3.17
N SER A 442 9.47 10.97 2.85
CA SER A 442 10.00 10.90 1.48
C SER A 442 9.35 9.78 0.70
N MET A 443 8.98 10.08 -0.55
CA MET A 443 8.53 9.11 -1.54
C MET A 443 9.38 9.31 -2.80
N VAL A 444 10.33 8.40 -3.00
CA VAL A 444 11.32 8.48 -4.11
C VAL A 444 10.61 8.44 -5.46
N GLY A 445 11.05 9.29 -6.37
CA GLY A 445 10.41 9.46 -7.69
C GLY A 445 9.14 10.33 -7.66
N THR A 446 8.65 10.74 -6.46
CA THR A 446 7.44 11.55 -6.29
C THR A 446 7.76 12.91 -5.69
N ASN A 447 7.88 13.01 -4.36
CA ASN A 447 8.19 14.27 -3.68
C ASN A 447 9.70 14.51 -3.46
N VAL A 448 10.53 13.50 -3.73
CA VAL A 448 11.99 13.59 -3.77
C VAL A 448 12.52 12.81 -4.97
N TYR A 449 13.57 13.32 -5.61
CA TYR A 449 14.22 12.72 -6.78
C TYR A 449 13.27 12.44 -7.95
N ALA A 450 12.29 13.33 -8.17
CA ALA A 450 11.36 13.21 -9.29
C ALA A 450 12.10 13.34 -10.63
N ASN A 451 11.79 12.44 -11.58
CA ASN A 451 12.36 12.43 -12.94
C ASN A 451 11.40 13.18 -13.89
N LEU A 452 11.85 14.30 -14.46
CA LEU A 452 11.03 15.12 -15.37
C LEU A 452 10.86 14.50 -16.77
N SER A 453 11.71 13.52 -17.13
CA SER A 453 11.63 12.86 -18.46
C SER A 453 10.57 11.75 -18.53
N ASP A 454 9.90 11.43 -17.40
CA ASP A 454 8.86 10.42 -17.39
C ASP A 454 7.63 10.89 -18.16
N ASP A 455 7.16 10.03 -19.05
CA ASP A 455 6.03 10.28 -19.95
C ASP A 455 4.92 9.24 -19.72
N PHE A 456 3.95 9.55 -18.85
CA PHE A 456 2.80 8.70 -18.57
C PHE A 456 1.52 9.50 -18.68
N SER A 457 0.46 8.85 -19.17
CA SER A 457 -0.90 9.39 -19.16
C SER A 457 -1.62 9.01 -17.87
N LYS A 458 -2.61 9.80 -17.49
CA LYS A 458 -3.49 9.48 -16.36
C LYS A 458 -4.27 8.21 -16.72
N PRO A 459 -4.25 7.18 -15.86
CA PRO A 459 -5.01 5.96 -16.11
C PRO A 459 -6.51 6.22 -16.11
N ALA A 460 -7.26 5.45 -16.88
CA ALA A 460 -8.71 5.46 -16.79
C ALA A 460 -9.15 4.94 -15.41
N VAL A 461 -10.17 5.59 -14.86
CA VAL A 461 -10.78 5.14 -13.59
C VAL A 461 -11.54 3.85 -13.88
N GLN A 462 -11.18 2.77 -13.21
CA GLN A 462 -11.97 1.54 -13.24
C GLN A 462 -13.17 1.71 -12.31
N GLU A 463 -14.37 1.72 -12.86
CA GLU A 463 -15.59 1.70 -12.08
C GLU A 463 -16.02 0.26 -11.80
N ILE A 464 -16.04 -0.15 -10.54
CA ILE A 464 -16.62 -1.42 -10.10
C ILE A 464 -18.08 -1.13 -9.75
N LYS A 465 -19.04 -1.63 -10.53
CA LYS A 465 -20.44 -1.21 -10.34
C LYS A 465 -21.46 -2.33 -10.40
N SER A 466 -21.11 -3.53 -10.82
CA SER A 466 -22.10 -4.58 -11.05
C SER A 466 -21.99 -5.74 -10.08
N HIS A 467 -23.14 -6.24 -9.67
CA HIS A 467 -23.29 -7.42 -8.85
C HIS A 467 -24.20 -8.44 -9.51
N TYR A 468 -24.03 -9.70 -9.13
CA TYR A 468 -24.93 -10.79 -9.55
C TYR A 468 -25.67 -11.35 -8.34
N MET A 469 -26.99 -11.33 -8.39
CA MET A 469 -27.83 -11.92 -7.36
C MET A 469 -28.59 -13.12 -7.92
N SER A 470 -28.63 -14.20 -7.13
CA SER A 470 -29.43 -15.40 -7.41
C SER A 470 -30.06 -15.92 -6.12
N ASP A 471 -31.16 -16.66 -6.24
CA ASP A 471 -31.82 -17.29 -5.10
C ASP A 471 -31.18 -18.64 -4.70
N SER A 472 -30.36 -19.23 -5.59
CA SER A 472 -29.59 -20.44 -5.32
C SER A 472 -28.44 -20.61 -6.31
N LEU A 473 -27.44 -21.39 -5.92
CA LEU A 473 -26.34 -21.79 -6.79
C LEU A 473 -26.83 -22.67 -7.93
N ASP A 474 -27.75 -23.61 -7.64
CA ASP A 474 -28.32 -24.54 -8.63
C ASP A 474 -29.07 -23.81 -9.75
N ALA A 475 -29.76 -22.70 -9.45
CA ALA A 475 -30.40 -21.88 -10.48
C ALA A 475 -29.37 -21.27 -11.43
N THR A 476 -28.22 -20.81 -10.90
CA THR A 476 -27.11 -20.25 -11.70
C THR A 476 -26.38 -21.35 -12.48
N ILE A 477 -26.17 -22.54 -11.88
CA ILE A 477 -25.62 -23.72 -12.56
C ILE A 477 -26.48 -24.11 -13.77
N SER A 478 -27.81 -24.12 -13.61
CA SER A 478 -28.73 -24.42 -14.69
C SER A 478 -28.63 -23.43 -15.85
N LYS A 479 -28.49 -22.14 -15.58
CA LYS A 479 -28.28 -21.11 -16.61
C LYS A 479 -26.95 -21.35 -17.36
N ILE A 480 -25.86 -21.58 -16.64
CA ILE A 480 -24.54 -21.84 -17.25
C ILE A 480 -24.57 -23.11 -18.09
N SER A 481 -25.16 -24.21 -17.59
CA SER A 481 -25.24 -25.47 -18.30
C SER A 481 -26.10 -25.40 -19.57
N SER A 482 -27.12 -24.54 -19.59
CA SER A 482 -27.95 -24.27 -20.78
C SER A 482 -27.37 -23.20 -21.70
N ASP A 483 -26.18 -22.71 -21.40
CA ASP A 483 -25.50 -21.62 -22.14
C ASP A 483 -26.30 -20.32 -22.21
N SER A 484 -27.15 -20.08 -21.20
CA SER A 484 -27.94 -18.87 -21.09
C SER A 484 -27.07 -17.72 -20.61
N SER A 485 -27.20 -16.54 -21.26
CA SER A 485 -26.45 -15.34 -20.86
C SER A 485 -26.74 -14.96 -19.41
N LEU A 486 -25.68 -14.66 -18.65
CA LEU A 486 -25.77 -14.10 -17.31
C LEU A 486 -25.71 -12.57 -17.32
N LEU A 487 -25.28 -11.95 -18.44
CA LEU A 487 -24.99 -10.52 -18.51
C LEU A 487 -26.19 -9.63 -18.16
N GLU A 488 -27.40 -10.03 -18.56
CA GLU A 488 -28.63 -9.30 -18.24
C GLU A 488 -29.02 -9.37 -16.75
N SER A 489 -28.41 -10.29 -16.01
CA SER A 489 -28.68 -10.49 -14.57
C SER A 489 -27.77 -9.63 -13.67
N PHE A 490 -26.78 -8.96 -14.24
CA PHE A 490 -25.93 -8.02 -13.50
C PHE A 490 -26.65 -6.69 -13.31
N LYS A 491 -26.55 -6.12 -12.11
CA LYS A 491 -27.19 -4.86 -11.74
C LYS A 491 -26.18 -3.95 -11.04
N GLU A 492 -26.43 -2.66 -11.07
CA GLU A 492 -25.67 -1.70 -10.27
C GLU A 492 -26.19 -1.66 -8.83
N VAL A 493 -25.32 -1.36 -7.87
CA VAL A 493 -25.68 -1.10 -6.47
C VAL A 493 -25.94 0.39 -6.31
N GLU A 494 -27.12 0.73 -5.78
CA GLU A 494 -27.41 2.12 -5.42
C GLU A 494 -26.81 2.43 -4.03
N PRO A 495 -25.91 3.44 -3.92
CA PRO A 495 -25.30 3.76 -2.65
C PRO A 495 -26.33 4.22 -1.62
N SER A 496 -26.30 3.62 -0.42
CA SER A 496 -27.09 3.99 0.75
C SER A 496 -26.28 4.73 1.83
N PHE A 497 -24.96 4.68 1.72
CA PHE A 497 -24.01 5.42 2.54
C PHE A 497 -22.77 5.82 1.72
N ALA A 498 -21.91 6.68 2.28
CA ALA A 498 -20.71 7.14 1.59
C ALA A 498 -19.72 6.01 1.33
N PRO A 499 -19.29 5.74 0.08
CA PRO A 499 -18.32 4.70 -0.22
C PRO A 499 -16.91 5.07 0.27
N LEU A 500 -16.07 4.04 0.42
CA LEU A 500 -14.63 4.19 0.65
C LEU A 500 -13.99 4.87 -0.56
N LYS A 501 -13.04 5.76 -0.30
CA LYS A 501 -12.28 6.46 -1.35
C LYS A 501 -10.90 5.84 -1.49
N LEU A 502 -10.73 5.00 -2.49
CA LEU A 502 -9.41 4.48 -2.85
C LEU A 502 -8.51 5.61 -3.34
N LYS A 503 -7.25 5.60 -2.93
CA LYS A 503 -6.26 6.61 -3.31
C LYS A 503 -4.84 6.08 -3.20
N ARG A 504 -3.89 6.81 -3.77
CA ARG A 504 -2.46 6.56 -3.62
C ARG A 504 -1.79 7.80 -3.01
N LEU A 505 -0.77 7.59 -2.18
CA LEU A 505 -0.02 8.70 -1.56
C LEU A 505 0.64 9.62 -2.59
N ALA A 506 0.95 9.10 -3.78
CA ALA A 506 1.57 9.86 -4.86
C ALA A 506 0.59 10.79 -5.60
N GLU A 507 -0.70 10.50 -5.60
CA GLU A 507 -1.71 11.20 -6.42
C GLU A 507 -1.63 12.72 -6.39
N PRO A 508 -1.49 13.39 -5.23
CA PRO A 508 -1.45 14.85 -5.22
C PRO A 508 -0.27 15.43 -6.02
N TYR A 509 0.90 14.78 -5.99
CA TYR A 509 2.05 15.19 -6.79
C TYR A 509 1.92 14.79 -8.26
N GLU A 510 1.30 13.65 -8.53
CA GLU A 510 1.01 13.20 -9.89
C GLU A 510 0.07 14.18 -10.60
N GLU A 511 -0.98 14.67 -9.91
CA GLU A 511 -1.88 15.69 -10.43
C GLU A 511 -1.13 17.00 -10.78
N LEU A 512 -0.18 17.44 -9.94
CA LEU A 512 0.66 18.60 -10.28
C LEU A 512 1.48 18.36 -11.55
N ARG A 513 2.08 17.17 -11.69
CA ARG A 513 2.89 16.82 -12.87
C ARG A 513 2.04 16.71 -14.13
N PHE A 514 0.85 16.12 -14.05
CA PHE A 514 -0.10 16.10 -15.17
C PHE A 514 -0.54 17.51 -15.56
N ARG A 515 -0.80 18.38 -14.58
CA ARG A 515 -1.13 19.79 -14.80
C ARG A 515 0.01 20.55 -15.46
N ALA A 516 1.24 20.43 -14.94
CA ALA A 516 2.43 21.06 -15.52
C ALA A 516 2.66 20.61 -16.97
N ARG A 517 2.48 19.32 -17.25
CA ARG A 517 2.58 18.78 -18.60
C ARG A 517 1.51 19.32 -19.54
N LYS A 518 0.26 19.38 -19.09
CA LYS A 518 -0.83 19.98 -19.87
C LYS A 518 -0.51 21.42 -20.27
N LEU A 519 0.02 22.22 -19.34
CA LEU A 519 0.45 23.58 -19.62
C LEU A 519 1.56 23.63 -20.68
N GLN A 520 2.53 22.70 -20.64
CA GLN A 520 3.59 22.60 -21.66
C GLN A 520 3.02 22.23 -23.03
N GLU A 521 2.07 21.30 -23.09
CA GLU A 521 1.38 20.91 -24.34
C GLU A 521 0.57 22.08 -24.94
N GLU A 522 0.04 22.97 -24.10
CA GLU A 522 -0.63 24.22 -24.47
C GLU A 522 0.37 25.33 -24.85
N GLY A 523 1.68 25.04 -24.84
CA GLY A 523 2.73 26.00 -25.22
C GLY A 523 3.16 26.96 -24.12
N LEU A 524 2.79 26.69 -22.86
CA LEU A 524 3.12 27.54 -21.72
C LEU A 524 4.47 27.21 -21.10
N VAL A 525 5.14 28.23 -20.57
CA VAL A 525 6.45 28.11 -19.94
C VAL A 525 6.28 27.62 -18.50
N THR A 526 6.57 26.34 -18.25
CA THR A 526 6.59 25.76 -16.89
C THR A 526 8.01 25.73 -16.34
N LYS A 527 8.64 26.91 -16.28
CA LYS A 527 10.00 27.11 -15.77
C LYS A 527 10.04 28.08 -14.60
N VAL A 528 10.99 27.89 -13.70
CA VAL A 528 11.34 28.82 -12.62
C VAL A 528 12.85 29.10 -12.70
N GLY A 529 13.22 30.36 -12.75
CA GLY A 529 14.62 30.78 -12.77
C GLY A 529 15.24 30.70 -11.37
N LEU A 530 16.47 30.21 -11.27
CA LEU A 530 17.25 30.18 -10.03
C LEU A 530 18.37 31.22 -10.12
N ILE A 531 18.26 32.29 -9.35
CA ILE A 531 19.30 33.34 -9.24
C ILE A 531 20.35 32.85 -8.24
N CYS A 532 21.49 32.39 -8.76
CA CYS A 532 22.53 31.69 -8.01
C CYS A 532 23.58 32.68 -7.51
N LEU A 533 23.48 33.16 -6.27
CA LEU A 533 24.34 34.22 -5.72
C LEU A 533 25.75 33.73 -5.39
N GLY A 534 26.76 34.42 -5.96
CA GLY A 534 28.17 34.20 -5.72
C GLY A 534 28.72 32.90 -6.27
N GLU A 535 29.90 32.49 -5.79
CA GLU A 535 30.58 31.27 -6.21
C GLU A 535 29.74 29.98 -5.99
N LEU A 536 29.97 28.95 -6.78
CA LEU A 536 29.25 27.66 -6.73
C LEU A 536 29.05 27.11 -5.32
N LYS A 537 30.10 27.19 -4.48
CA LYS A 537 30.01 26.67 -3.09
C LYS A 537 28.97 27.39 -2.22
N LYS A 538 28.62 28.66 -2.54
CA LYS A 538 27.68 29.49 -1.78
C LYS A 538 26.22 29.22 -2.12
N HIS A 539 25.92 28.81 -3.35
CA HIS A 539 24.54 28.63 -3.81
C HIS A 539 24.15 27.17 -4.10
N LYS A 540 25.15 26.29 -4.40
CA LYS A 540 24.88 24.91 -4.91
C LYS A 540 23.87 24.13 -4.07
N ALA A 541 24.05 24.06 -2.75
CA ALA A 541 23.19 23.25 -1.88
C ALA A 541 21.72 23.71 -1.94
N ARG A 542 21.48 25.02 -1.96
CA ARG A 542 20.12 25.58 -2.05
C ARG A 542 19.54 25.47 -3.46
N ALA A 543 20.35 25.69 -4.48
CA ALA A 543 19.91 25.52 -5.87
C ALA A 543 19.56 24.05 -6.17
N ASP A 544 20.35 23.07 -5.67
CA ASP A 544 20.04 21.65 -5.80
C ASP A 544 18.74 21.28 -5.06
N PHE A 545 18.54 21.82 -3.85
CA PHE A 545 17.31 21.63 -3.08
C PHE A 545 16.09 22.19 -3.83
N ILE A 546 16.17 23.41 -4.35
CA ILE A 546 15.07 24.04 -5.10
C ILE A 546 14.81 23.30 -6.43
N SER A 547 15.84 22.89 -7.16
CA SER A 547 15.65 22.09 -8.37
C SER A 547 14.88 20.81 -8.08
N GLY A 548 15.23 20.08 -7.01
CA GLY A 548 14.49 18.88 -6.60
C GLY A 548 13.08 19.17 -6.06
N PHE A 549 12.87 20.35 -5.45
CA PHE A 549 11.56 20.81 -4.99
C PHE A 549 10.63 21.09 -6.17
N LEU A 550 11.10 21.81 -7.18
CA LEU A 550 10.35 22.16 -8.40
C LEU A 550 10.04 20.92 -9.26
N SER A 551 11.01 20.01 -9.39
CA SER A 551 10.85 18.77 -10.16
C SER A 551 9.70 17.92 -9.65
N ALA A 552 9.42 17.92 -8.34
CA ALA A 552 8.29 17.20 -7.75
C ALA A 552 6.92 17.67 -8.30
N GLY A 553 6.82 18.94 -8.71
CA GLY A 553 5.64 19.53 -9.35
C GLY A 553 5.67 19.51 -10.88
N GLY A 554 6.68 18.91 -11.51
CA GLY A 554 6.83 18.93 -12.96
C GLY A 554 7.36 20.25 -13.52
N ILE A 555 7.95 21.11 -12.66
CA ILE A 555 8.45 22.43 -13.02
C ILE A 555 9.97 22.34 -13.28
N LEU A 556 10.42 22.90 -14.41
CA LEU A 556 11.83 22.92 -14.78
C LEU A 556 12.55 24.07 -14.05
N ALA A 557 13.69 23.79 -13.43
CA ALA A 557 14.58 24.77 -12.84
C ALA A 557 15.63 25.24 -13.86
N GLU A 558 15.63 26.52 -14.20
CA GLU A 558 16.64 27.16 -15.07
C GLU A 558 17.63 27.94 -14.19
N ARG A 559 18.90 27.52 -14.19
CA ARG A 559 19.92 28.15 -13.32
C ARG A 559 20.62 29.30 -14.05
N SER A 560 20.81 30.42 -13.37
CA SER A 560 21.78 31.44 -13.78
C SER A 560 23.21 30.88 -13.71
N GLY A 561 24.16 31.52 -14.28
CA GLY A 561 25.56 31.39 -13.88
C GLY A 561 25.77 31.92 -12.44
N GLU A 562 27.03 32.12 -12.04
CA GLU A 562 27.37 32.80 -10.79
C GLU A 562 26.94 34.28 -10.89
N VAL A 563 26.11 34.72 -9.96
CA VAL A 563 25.60 36.10 -9.87
C VAL A 563 26.39 36.83 -8.77
N ASP A 564 27.20 37.81 -9.15
CA ASP A 564 28.06 38.61 -8.26
C ASP A 564 27.55 40.04 -8.06
N SER A 565 26.55 40.47 -8.83
CA SER A 565 25.99 41.82 -8.81
C SER A 565 24.48 41.80 -9.09
N ILE A 566 23.77 42.86 -8.72
CA ILE A 566 22.33 43.02 -9.02
C ILE A 566 22.10 43.09 -10.52
N SER A 567 22.99 43.77 -11.27
CA SER A 567 22.93 43.83 -12.73
C SER A 567 22.98 42.42 -13.36
N ALA A 568 23.88 41.55 -12.88
CA ALA A 568 23.94 40.17 -13.38
C ALA A 568 22.64 39.37 -13.10
N ALA A 569 21.97 39.63 -11.97
CA ALA A 569 20.68 39.05 -11.69
C ALA A 569 19.59 39.54 -12.68
N ILE A 570 19.57 40.83 -12.96
CA ILE A 570 18.66 41.48 -13.90
C ILE A 570 18.91 40.96 -15.33
N ASP A 571 20.18 40.87 -15.74
CA ASP A 571 20.55 40.31 -17.06
C ASP A 571 20.04 38.86 -17.23
N PHE A 572 20.14 38.03 -16.20
CA PHE A 572 19.59 36.69 -16.23
C PHE A 572 18.06 36.69 -16.37
N ILE A 573 17.36 37.55 -15.60
CA ILE A 573 15.90 37.68 -15.70
C ILE A 573 15.49 38.11 -17.11
N ASN A 574 16.20 39.07 -17.71
CA ASN A 574 15.94 39.53 -19.07
C ASN A 574 16.16 38.45 -20.14
N SER A 575 17.07 37.51 -19.90
CA SER A 575 17.40 36.43 -20.83
C SER A 575 16.50 35.21 -20.66
N SER A 576 15.75 35.10 -19.54
CA SER A 576 14.89 33.96 -19.23
C SER A 576 13.44 34.19 -19.66
N GLU A 577 12.77 33.13 -20.09
CA GLU A 577 11.32 33.14 -20.33
C GLU A 577 10.49 32.98 -19.07
N ALA A 578 11.14 32.66 -17.92
CA ALA A 578 10.45 32.47 -16.66
C ALA A 578 9.84 33.79 -16.11
N LYS A 579 8.72 33.65 -15.40
CA LYS A 579 8.08 34.76 -14.67
C LYS A 579 8.20 34.61 -13.15
N GLN A 580 8.73 33.51 -12.71
CA GLN A 580 8.94 33.20 -11.30
C GLN A 580 10.42 32.87 -11.09
N PHE A 581 11.03 33.42 -10.01
CA PHE A 581 12.42 33.24 -9.72
C PHE A 581 12.66 32.92 -8.25
N VAL A 582 13.66 32.09 -7.96
CA VAL A 582 14.08 31.75 -6.62
C VAL A 582 15.52 32.21 -6.42
N ILE A 583 15.76 33.10 -5.45
CA ILE A 583 17.09 33.55 -5.06
C ILE A 583 17.75 32.45 -4.22
N CYS A 584 18.91 31.95 -4.67
CA CYS A 584 19.68 30.86 -4.08
C CYS A 584 21.07 31.34 -3.66
N GLY A 585 21.35 31.41 -2.37
CA GLY A 585 22.64 31.77 -1.81
C GLY A 585 22.78 31.26 -0.37
N ASP A 586 24.00 31.22 0.17
CA ASP A 586 24.18 30.97 1.59
C ASP A 586 23.88 32.24 2.41
N GLN A 587 23.97 32.15 3.73
CA GLN A 587 23.66 33.27 4.60
C GLN A 587 24.59 34.50 4.37
N SER A 588 25.85 34.24 4.03
CA SER A 588 26.81 35.32 3.73
C SER A 588 26.43 36.06 2.45
N ALA A 589 25.95 35.35 1.43
CA ALA A 589 25.47 35.97 0.20
C ALA A 589 24.18 36.79 0.45
N TYR A 590 23.25 36.27 1.24
CA TYR A 590 22.04 37.02 1.61
C TYR A 590 22.36 38.30 2.42
N ASN A 591 23.35 38.26 3.32
CA ASN A 591 23.76 39.42 4.06
C ASN A 591 24.48 40.47 3.17
N SER A 592 25.25 40.01 2.16
CA SER A 592 25.96 40.84 1.23
C SER A 592 25.05 41.61 0.27
N PHE A 593 24.10 40.88 -0.37
CA PHE A 593 23.17 41.51 -1.32
C PHE A 593 22.03 42.24 -0.61
N GLY A 594 21.56 41.70 0.51
CA GLY A 594 20.46 42.24 1.29
C GLY A 594 19.11 42.26 0.55
N PRO A 595 18.04 42.74 1.18
CA PRO A 595 16.71 42.90 0.58
C PRO A 595 16.67 43.80 -0.65
N ASN A 596 17.69 44.69 -0.82
CA ASN A 596 17.80 45.58 -1.95
C ASN A 596 17.81 44.86 -3.30
N LEU A 597 18.42 43.67 -3.35
CA LEU A 597 18.36 42.80 -4.56
C LEU A 597 16.92 42.54 -4.99
N ALA A 598 16.07 42.09 -4.07
CA ALA A 598 14.67 41.78 -4.38
C ALA A 598 13.90 43.05 -4.76
N GLN A 599 14.16 44.17 -4.08
CA GLN A 599 13.51 45.44 -4.33
C GLN A 599 13.83 45.99 -5.74
N GLU A 600 15.09 45.95 -6.16
CA GLU A 600 15.49 46.41 -7.49
C GLU A 600 14.89 45.52 -8.58
N ILE A 601 14.91 44.18 -8.40
CA ILE A 601 14.27 43.29 -9.35
C ILE A 601 12.76 43.58 -9.49
N THR A 602 12.04 43.76 -8.38
CA THR A 602 10.57 44.00 -8.42
C THR A 602 10.20 45.38 -8.91
N ASN A 603 11.11 46.35 -8.83
CA ASN A 603 10.89 47.68 -9.41
C ASN A 603 11.04 47.69 -10.93
N GLU A 604 11.91 46.88 -11.49
CA GLU A 604 12.22 46.84 -12.93
C GLU A 604 11.41 45.80 -13.69
N HIS A 605 10.97 44.72 -13.00
CA HIS A 605 10.32 43.56 -13.62
C HIS A 605 9.07 43.12 -12.89
N ASP A 606 8.04 42.82 -13.65
CA ASP A 606 6.81 42.14 -13.17
C ASP A 606 7.06 40.63 -13.05
N VAL A 607 7.79 40.24 -12.01
CA VAL A 607 8.13 38.85 -11.72
C VAL A 607 7.85 38.48 -10.26
N ARG A 608 7.65 37.23 -9.99
CA ARG A 608 7.44 36.73 -8.64
C ARG A 608 8.74 36.17 -8.07
N LEU A 609 9.08 36.60 -6.86
CA LEU A 609 10.34 36.24 -6.20
C LEU A 609 10.10 35.37 -4.98
N TYR A 610 10.91 34.34 -4.88
CA TYR A 610 11.02 33.44 -3.73
C TYR A 610 12.46 33.43 -3.23
N LEU A 611 12.68 33.01 -1.97
CA LEU A 611 14.01 32.88 -1.40
C LEU A 611 14.25 31.45 -0.91
N ALA A 612 15.37 30.84 -1.27
CA ALA A 612 15.73 29.48 -0.84
C ALA A 612 16.26 29.48 0.60
N GLY A 613 15.53 28.83 1.52
CA GLY A 613 15.81 28.83 2.95
C GLY A 613 15.28 30.09 3.65
N ILE A 614 15.41 30.09 4.97
CA ILE A 614 15.03 31.24 5.82
C ILE A 614 16.28 32.05 6.07
N PRO A 615 16.32 33.37 5.78
CA PRO A 615 17.44 34.23 6.15
C PRO A 615 17.47 34.41 7.68
N ASP A 616 18.68 34.44 8.27
CA ASP A 616 18.84 34.58 9.72
C ASP A 616 18.40 35.97 10.20
N GLU A 617 18.61 36.97 9.36
CA GLU A 617 18.27 38.38 9.65
C GLU A 617 17.37 38.97 8.56
N LYS A 618 16.69 40.06 8.86
CA LYS A 618 15.92 40.89 7.91
C LYS A 618 14.78 40.15 7.18
N GLN A 619 14.19 39.15 7.79
CA GLN A 619 13.08 38.39 7.16
C GLN A 619 11.91 39.31 6.74
N SER A 620 11.54 40.27 7.60
CA SER A 620 10.49 41.24 7.32
C SER A 620 10.88 42.19 6.17
N GLU A 621 12.13 42.60 6.09
CA GLU A 621 12.63 43.46 5.02
C GLU A 621 12.62 42.75 3.67
N TRP A 622 13.01 41.44 3.62
CA TRP A 622 12.93 40.62 2.43
C TRP A 622 11.47 40.46 1.93
N LYS A 623 10.53 40.30 2.86
CA LYS A 623 9.09 40.24 2.52
C LYS A 623 8.61 41.59 1.96
N THR A 624 8.97 42.70 2.58
CA THR A 624 8.63 44.04 2.11
C THR A 624 9.24 44.37 0.74
N ALA A 625 10.43 43.81 0.45
CA ALA A 625 11.12 43.94 -0.82
C ALA A 625 10.55 43.08 -1.96
N GLY A 626 9.49 42.29 -1.71
CA GLY A 626 8.78 41.56 -2.73
C GLY A 626 8.94 40.01 -2.70
N ILE A 627 9.66 39.45 -1.71
CA ILE A 627 9.74 38.00 -1.57
C ILE A 627 8.38 37.46 -1.11
N GLN A 628 7.78 36.58 -1.92
CA GLN A 628 6.48 36.00 -1.64
C GLN A 628 6.57 34.91 -0.57
N GLU A 629 7.53 33.98 -0.69
CA GLU A 629 7.70 32.88 0.25
C GLU A 629 9.18 32.50 0.43
N PHE A 630 9.51 31.99 1.62
CA PHE A 630 10.81 31.39 1.93
C PHE A 630 10.68 29.86 1.73
N LEU A 631 11.38 29.31 0.75
CA LEU A 631 11.30 27.89 0.41
C LEU A 631 12.34 27.09 1.18
N HIS A 632 11.89 26.22 2.08
CA HIS A 632 12.75 25.46 2.97
C HIS A 632 12.21 24.04 3.23
N MET A 633 12.95 23.23 3.97
CA MET A 633 12.61 21.83 4.22
C MET A 633 11.24 21.60 4.93
N ARG A 634 10.67 22.63 5.56
CA ARG A 634 9.39 22.57 6.26
C ARG A 634 8.26 23.25 5.48
N SER A 635 8.54 23.80 4.29
CA SER A 635 7.51 24.36 3.41
C SER A 635 6.53 23.27 2.96
N ASN A 636 5.25 23.61 2.86
CA ASN A 636 4.27 22.74 2.23
C ASN A 636 4.50 22.74 0.71
N ALA A 637 5.34 21.78 0.25
CA ALA A 637 5.76 21.74 -1.15
C ALA A 637 4.58 21.60 -2.11
N LEU A 638 3.59 20.76 -1.76
CA LEU A 638 2.41 20.56 -2.60
C LEU A 638 1.62 21.85 -2.81
N GLN A 639 1.39 22.61 -1.74
CA GLN A 639 0.66 23.88 -1.81
C GLN A 639 1.45 24.93 -2.60
N THR A 640 2.74 25.12 -2.31
CA THR A 640 3.60 26.07 -3.00
C THR A 640 3.67 25.77 -4.51
N LEU A 641 3.90 24.50 -4.88
CA LEU A 641 3.96 24.08 -6.29
C LEU A 641 2.61 24.25 -7.01
N SER A 642 1.50 23.97 -6.32
CA SER A 642 0.15 24.21 -6.87
C SER A 642 -0.10 25.70 -7.13
N SER A 643 0.31 26.59 -6.20
CA SER A 643 0.21 28.04 -6.38
C SER A 643 1.07 28.51 -7.55
N MET A 644 2.33 28.05 -7.65
CA MET A 644 3.22 28.39 -8.76
C MET A 644 2.63 28.02 -10.12
N LEU A 645 2.07 26.80 -10.25
CA LEU A 645 1.42 26.35 -11.50
C LEU A 645 0.16 27.17 -11.80
N GLN A 646 -0.65 27.48 -10.78
CA GLN A 646 -1.85 28.32 -10.97
C GLN A 646 -1.50 29.72 -11.48
N GLU A 647 -0.44 30.29 -11.00
CA GLU A 647 0.06 31.59 -11.44
C GLU A 647 0.55 31.56 -12.89
N MET A 648 1.24 30.47 -13.31
CA MET A 648 1.66 30.26 -14.70
C MET A 648 0.45 30.15 -15.66
N GLU A 649 -0.67 29.57 -15.22
CA GLU A 649 -1.91 29.53 -15.99
C GLU A 649 -2.55 30.92 -16.17
N VAL A 650 -2.57 31.74 -15.11
CA VAL A 650 -3.24 33.07 -15.12
C VAL A 650 -2.47 34.07 -15.98
N ASP A 651 -1.13 34.08 -15.91
CA ASP A 651 -0.28 34.98 -16.69
C ASP A 651 -0.46 34.82 -18.21
N THR A 652 -1.06 33.74 -18.65
CA THR A 652 -1.32 33.42 -20.05
C THR A 652 -2.70 33.85 -20.50
N ASN A 653 -3.73 33.64 -19.66
CA ASN A 653 -5.10 34.09 -19.98
C ASN A 653 -5.21 35.61 -20.04
N ALA A 654 -4.26 36.35 -19.45
CA ALA A 654 -4.16 37.80 -19.55
C ALA A 654 -3.55 38.30 -20.87
N LYS A 655 -2.96 37.39 -21.68
CA LYS A 655 -2.31 37.71 -22.97
C LYS A 655 -3.09 37.21 -24.18
N ALA A 656 -4.09 36.34 -24.01
CA ALA A 656 -5.05 35.91 -25.03
C ALA A 656 -6.30 36.79 -25.04
#